data_cbd6076c4933596311d4442eced36edd
#
_entry.id   cbd6076c4933596311d4442eced36edd
#
_cell.length_a   1.000
_cell.length_b   1.000
_cell.length_c   1.000
_cell.angle_alpha   90.00
_cell.angle_beta   90.00
_cell.angle_gamma   90.00
#
_symmetry.space_group_name_H-M   'P 1'
#
loop_
_entity.id
_entity.type
_entity.pdbx_description
1 polymer ?
#
loop_
_entity_poly.entity_id
_entity_poly.type
_entity_poly.pdbx_seq_one_letter_code
_entity_poly.pdbx_strand_id
1 'polypeptide(L)'
;MNKAALKGLIIFCILILRTVSSFAQDIRYGLEFNSFELVQEKRTSLNLSPLKEFAFSEGFSLSFDLFLHPAPEYNYGNIFRIIGLNNKHLDFLATLDKLTVVSSEDKVLAECLISETSNNFSSFFPVRLNLDINNNLLKITIGKKEFSQKVSSLESYKKVNIVFGKCDYPSLQTSDVPKMIIKDIRIDNYKGDTIYYWKLSKHVENGVYDELKNYFAKVENPKWLLDNHAFWNKKISFNTLKNPQIAYNSNENVITIADRRSFFVYDTFSGKLIRSDNTTGFVHSASSNQMIYNPSDSAYYSYCFLRTEGNDVAAYNFANKSWDNNSMREIYSEYWHHNRYVSPEDDCLYLFGGYGQHQYKNRVNKYSFQTRKWERLQYKGDSIYPRYLSGLGVIDTNRLLLFGGYGSNTGLQILSPKNYYDLFEINLPDLRVKKIWEMEPPKDQFVVANSMIVDTLNNCFYALCFPQNQYETSLFFAKFSLQKPEYEIVSNSIPFYFNDILSYADLFQNKKTKELYAITFSSLSTDSSATVSIYSLSYPPLSSETSVYQSVNDHSHRKQLIAGIIFPILIFAVIGYLLLKKKKIKAKPESELNTDAVIDTDQEWNNSMNPDEEFKITQHVNNRNKKQSIFLFGGFQVKDKNGNDVTGEFSPMLRQLFLIILLNTLKEDVQGISSVELDDALWPNKSRYSARNNRSVMISRLRQIFENVGFLNIESTNSYWVVKLGDEIYCDYREALSLIQSMKNKDNRTKENVMKLLNTISYGVLLPNIQAEWVDSYKANFANQLIDLLTDITKQKDLELSPFDLFNLADTLLVYDLLNDDALKLKCRSLIKMGKNGLAKAAYNSFAKQYSTLFGTNYYYTFNQIVS
;
A
#
# COMPACT_ATOMS: atom_id res chain seq x y z
N MET A 1 41.27 -8.42 -36.12
CA MET A 1 40.08 -9.17 -35.64
C MET A 1 39.35 -9.76 -36.86
N ASN A 2 39.21 -11.06 -36.92
CA ASN A 2 38.65 -11.75 -38.07
C ASN A 2 37.15 -11.42 -38.24
N LYS A 3 36.67 -11.19 -39.48
CA LYS A 3 35.23 -10.87 -39.75
C LYS A 3 34.24 -11.87 -39.09
N ALA A 4 34.72 -13.11 -38.88
CA ALA A 4 33.92 -14.14 -38.18
C ALA A 4 33.77 -13.84 -36.67
N ALA A 5 34.82 -13.33 -36.01
CA ALA A 5 34.79 -12.98 -34.56
C ALA A 5 33.90 -11.74 -34.31
N LEU A 6 33.87 -10.79 -35.24
CA LEU A 6 33.00 -9.62 -35.16
C LEU A 6 31.52 -9.99 -35.36
N LYS A 7 31.19 -10.91 -36.27
CA LYS A 7 29.85 -11.44 -36.45
C LYS A 7 29.39 -12.25 -35.24
N GLY A 8 30.28 -13.06 -34.65
CA GLY A 8 29.98 -13.80 -33.42
C GLY A 8 29.66 -12.87 -32.24
N LEU A 9 30.43 -11.78 -32.08
CA LEU A 9 30.23 -10.79 -31.04
C LEU A 9 28.89 -10.02 -31.21
N ILE A 10 28.55 -9.66 -32.43
CA ILE A 10 27.30 -8.99 -32.75
C ILE A 10 26.09 -9.92 -32.49
N ILE A 11 26.17 -11.19 -32.87
CA ILE A 11 25.12 -12.18 -32.61
C ILE A 11 24.97 -12.43 -31.10
N PHE A 12 26.09 -12.48 -30.36
CA PHE A 12 26.09 -12.63 -28.89
C PHE A 12 25.47 -11.41 -28.19
N CYS A 13 25.78 -10.18 -28.66
CA CYS A 13 25.17 -8.96 -28.14
C CYS A 13 23.66 -8.88 -28.48
N ILE A 14 23.23 -9.34 -29.66
CA ILE A 14 21.83 -9.39 -30.05
C ILE A 14 21.06 -10.46 -29.22
N LEU A 15 21.69 -11.60 -28.91
CA LEU A 15 21.14 -12.62 -28.02
C LEU A 15 21.00 -12.11 -26.58
N ILE A 16 22.01 -11.40 -26.03
CA ILE A 16 21.92 -10.77 -24.70
C ILE A 16 20.84 -9.68 -24.68
N LEU A 17 20.70 -8.85 -25.70
CA LEU A 17 19.63 -7.86 -25.81
C LEU A 17 18.24 -8.47 -25.90
N ARG A 18 18.09 -9.66 -26.49
CA ARG A 18 16.82 -10.39 -26.51
C ARG A 18 16.48 -11.06 -25.19
N THR A 19 17.46 -11.49 -24.39
CA THR A 19 17.20 -12.09 -23.09
C THR A 19 16.87 -11.07 -22.00
N VAL A 20 17.31 -9.81 -22.14
CA VAL A 20 16.98 -8.71 -21.18
C VAL A 20 15.56 -8.16 -21.39
N SER A 21 14.98 -8.33 -22.58
CA SER A 21 13.62 -7.82 -22.88
C SER A 21 12.48 -8.77 -22.52
N SER A 22 12.77 -9.98 -21.99
CA SER A 22 11.73 -11.00 -21.72
C SER A 22 11.15 -11.01 -20.29
N PHE A 23 11.67 -10.22 -19.35
CA PHE A 23 11.29 -10.31 -17.92
C PHE A 23 10.35 -9.21 -17.42
N ALA A 24 9.87 -8.32 -18.29
CA ALA A 24 9.05 -7.17 -17.85
C ALA A 24 7.53 -7.33 -18.08
N GLN A 25 7.04 -8.51 -18.47
CA GLN A 25 5.73 -8.60 -19.12
C GLN A 25 4.52 -8.93 -18.23
N ASP A 26 4.68 -9.20 -16.93
CA ASP A 26 3.57 -9.68 -16.08
C ASP A 26 3.07 -8.71 -15.00
N ILE A 27 3.73 -7.57 -14.77
CA ILE A 27 3.29 -6.60 -13.76
C ILE A 27 2.21 -5.71 -14.35
N ARG A 28 1.01 -5.76 -13.76
CA ARG A 28 -0.10 -4.86 -14.11
C ARG A 28 0.17 -3.47 -13.56
N TYR A 29 0.19 -2.46 -14.42
CA TYR A 29 0.35 -1.06 -14.03
C TYR A 29 -0.69 -0.18 -14.71
N GLY A 30 -0.87 1.02 -14.16
CA GLY A 30 -1.84 2.02 -14.60
C GLY A 30 -2.59 2.62 -13.43
N LEU A 31 -3.40 3.62 -13.73
CA LEU A 31 -4.31 4.29 -12.79
C LEU A 31 -5.73 3.79 -13.04
N GLU A 32 -6.34 3.13 -12.06
CA GLU A 32 -7.76 2.79 -12.04
C GLU A 32 -8.53 3.97 -11.45
N PHE A 33 -9.63 4.34 -12.08
CA PHE A 33 -10.46 5.46 -11.69
C PHE A 33 -11.63 5.02 -10.81
N ASN A 34 -11.75 5.63 -9.65
CA ASN A 34 -12.96 5.59 -8.85
C ASN A 34 -14.10 6.26 -9.64
N SER A 35 -15.14 5.49 -9.94
CA SER A 35 -16.18 5.84 -10.88
C SER A 35 -17.36 6.56 -10.22
N PHE A 36 -18.39 6.85 -11.03
CA PHE A 36 -19.64 7.45 -10.60
C PHE A 36 -20.41 6.63 -9.52
N GLU A 37 -20.04 5.37 -9.30
CA GLU A 37 -20.61 4.53 -8.22
C GLU A 37 -20.30 5.10 -6.83
N LEU A 38 -19.22 5.88 -6.69
CA LEU A 38 -18.85 6.55 -5.46
C LEU A 38 -19.36 7.99 -5.43
N VAL A 39 -19.45 8.56 -4.23
CA VAL A 39 -19.76 9.99 -4.03
C VAL A 39 -18.72 10.85 -4.77
N GLN A 40 -19.15 12.02 -5.25
CA GLN A 40 -18.37 12.87 -6.16
C GLN A 40 -16.96 13.21 -5.64
N GLU A 41 -16.82 13.50 -4.35
CA GLU A 41 -15.55 13.82 -3.71
C GLU A 41 -14.54 12.66 -3.67
N LYS A 42 -15.00 11.41 -3.82
CA LYS A 42 -14.18 10.19 -3.84
C LYS A 42 -13.79 9.75 -5.25
N ARG A 43 -14.30 10.40 -6.29
CA ARG A 43 -14.01 10.05 -7.68
C ARG A 43 -12.60 10.51 -8.10
N THR A 44 -11.98 9.77 -9.01
CA THR A 44 -10.60 10.04 -9.40
C THR A 44 -10.51 11.14 -10.46
N SER A 45 -9.52 12.03 -10.28
CA SER A 45 -9.10 13.04 -11.24
C SER A 45 -7.60 12.90 -11.50
N LEU A 46 -7.17 12.95 -12.77
CA LEU A 46 -5.76 13.06 -13.15
C LEU A 46 -5.59 14.33 -13.99
N ASN A 47 -4.94 15.35 -13.44
CA ASN A 47 -4.62 16.59 -14.14
C ASN A 47 -3.15 16.55 -14.61
N LEU A 48 -2.94 16.50 -15.93
CA LEU A 48 -1.60 16.47 -16.50
C LEU A 48 -0.88 17.83 -16.45
N SER A 49 -1.62 18.92 -16.25
CA SER A 49 -1.09 20.30 -16.28
C SER A 49 -1.45 21.11 -15.02
N PRO A 50 -1.17 20.60 -13.80
CA PRO A 50 -1.59 21.25 -12.56
C PRO A 50 -0.87 22.56 -12.28
N LEU A 51 0.32 22.77 -12.87
CA LEU A 51 1.17 23.93 -12.60
C LEU A 51 1.10 24.97 -13.73
N LYS A 52 1.01 24.52 -15.00
CA LYS A 52 1.04 25.37 -16.17
C LYS A 52 0.44 24.66 -17.37
N GLU A 53 -0.31 25.38 -18.19
CA GLU A 53 -0.83 24.90 -19.45
C GLU A 53 0.27 24.43 -20.41
N PHE A 54 -0.01 23.39 -21.19
CA PHE A 54 0.86 23.02 -22.31
C PHE A 54 0.69 24.02 -23.47
N ALA A 55 1.80 24.35 -24.13
CA ALA A 55 1.79 25.25 -25.26
C ALA A 55 2.31 24.58 -26.53
N PHE A 56 1.54 24.70 -27.62
CA PHE A 56 1.81 24.11 -28.93
C PHE A 56 1.59 25.16 -30.03
N SER A 57 2.56 25.34 -30.93
CA SER A 57 2.44 26.33 -32.01
C SER A 57 1.70 25.78 -33.23
N GLU A 58 2.00 24.54 -33.61
CA GLU A 58 1.55 23.93 -34.88
C GLU A 58 0.53 22.83 -34.69
N GLY A 59 0.57 22.18 -33.55
CA GLY A 59 -0.30 21.08 -33.17
C GLY A 59 0.38 20.10 -32.21
N PHE A 60 -0.37 19.08 -31.78
CA PHE A 60 0.11 18.01 -30.89
C PHE A 60 -0.76 16.79 -31.03
N SER A 61 -0.26 15.66 -30.53
CA SER A 61 -1.12 14.50 -30.31
C SER A 61 -1.06 14.03 -28.86
N LEU A 62 -2.23 13.64 -28.35
CA LEU A 62 -2.40 12.94 -27.07
C LEU A 62 -2.71 11.48 -27.36
N SER A 63 -1.96 10.56 -26.77
CA SER A 63 -2.24 9.13 -26.88
C SER A 63 -2.10 8.43 -25.53
N PHE A 64 -2.88 7.36 -25.32
CA PHE A 64 -2.87 6.54 -24.10
C PHE A 64 -3.56 5.20 -24.36
N ASP A 65 -3.33 4.22 -23.49
CA ASP A 65 -4.03 2.96 -23.47
C ASP A 65 -5.19 3.02 -22.48
N LEU A 66 -6.39 2.67 -22.95
CA LEU A 66 -7.65 2.67 -22.19
C LEU A 66 -8.18 1.25 -22.02
N PHE A 67 -8.59 0.93 -20.78
CA PHE A 67 -9.42 -0.23 -20.48
C PHE A 67 -10.74 0.27 -19.87
N LEU A 68 -11.85 -0.27 -20.35
CA LEU A 68 -13.19 -0.01 -19.83
C LEU A 68 -13.77 -1.29 -19.23
N HIS A 69 -14.68 -1.15 -18.27
CA HIS A 69 -15.34 -2.28 -17.64
C HIS A 69 -16.17 -3.07 -18.68
N PRO A 70 -16.11 -4.42 -18.71
CA PRO A 70 -16.84 -5.20 -19.72
C PRO A 70 -18.37 -5.03 -19.66
N ALA A 71 -18.94 -4.78 -18.47
CA ALA A 71 -20.37 -4.54 -18.33
C ALA A 71 -20.71 -3.07 -18.61
N PRO A 72 -21.59 -2.80 -19.61
CA PRO A 72 -21.86 -1.43 -20.12
C PRO A 72 -22.33 -0.45 -19.05
N GLU A 73 -23.09 -0.89 -18.06
CA GLU A 73 -23.64 -0.07 -16.98
C GLU A 73 -22.58 0.68 -16.16
N TYR A 74 -21.31 0.25 -16.18
CA TYR A 74 -20.19 0.91 -15.52
C TYR A 74 -19.46 1.93 -16.40
N ASN A 75 -19.83 2.02 -17.68
CA ASN A 75 -19.18 2.88 -18.66
C ASN A 75 -20.00 4.16 -18.87
N TYR A 76 -20.06 5.04 -17.86
CA TYR A 76 -20.75 6.30 -17.94
C TYR A 76 -19.93 7.44 -17.37
N GLY A 77 -19.67 8.48 -18.18
CA GLY A 77 -19.02 9.70 -17.75
C GLY A 77 -17.85 10.14 -18.62
N ASN A 78 -17.07 11.09 -18.09
CA ASN A 78 -15.95 11.72 -18.77
C ASN A 78 -14.68 10.87 -18.62
N ILE A 79 -14.11 10.49 -19.78
CA ILE A 79 -12.79 9.81 -19.83
C ILE A 79 -11.69 10.86 -19.69
N PHE A 80 -11.70 11.89 -20.57
CA PHE A 80 -10.83 13.05 -20.42
C PHE A 80 -11.45 14.28 -21.10
N ARG A 81 -10.92 15.44 -20.71
CA ARG A 81 -11.24 16.76 -21.28
C ARG A 81 -9.95 17.49 -21.63
N ILE A 82 -9.87 18.02 -22.85
CA ILE A 82 -8.84 18.98 -23.27
C ILE A 82 -9.48 20.38 -23.25
N ILE A 83 -8.95 21.26 -22.39
CA ILE A 83 -9.46 22.62 -22.20
C ILE A 83 -8.50 23.59 -22.88
N GLY A 84 -8.96 24.33 -23.85
CA GLY A 84 -8.24 25.35 -24.56
C GLY A 84 -8.61 26.77 -24.09
N LEU A 85 -8.16 27.78 -24.83
CA LEU A 85 -8.45 29.18 -24.55
C LEU A 85 -9.97 29.47 -24.64
N ASN A 86 -10.45 30.43 -23.86
CA ASN A 86 -11.86 30.87 -23.83
C ASN A 86 -12.85 29.73 -23.52
N ASN A 87 -12.45 28.79 -22.66
CA ASN A 87 -13.24 27.60 -22.27
C ASN A 87 -13.67 26.71 -23.45
N LYS A 88 -13.06 26.85 -24.63
CA LYS A 88 -13.24 25.86 -25.69
C LYS A 88 -12.67 24.52 -25.22
N HIS A 89 -13.42 23.44 -25.40
CA HIS A 89 -12.98 22.13 -24.93
C HIS A 89 -13.36 21.01 -25.90
N LEU A 90 -12.65 19.89 -25.76
CA LEU A 90 -12.94 18.61 -26.38
C LEU A 90 -13.13 17.59 -25.26
N ASP A 91 -14.27 16.93 -25.27
CA ASP A 91 -14.62 15.89 -24.32
C ASP A 91 -14.59 14.52 -24.98
N PHE A 92 -13.97 13.55 -24.30
CA PHE A 92 -14.08 12.15 -24.64
C PHE A 92 -14.93 11.45 -23.58
N LEU A 93 -16.08 10.99 -24.00
CA LEU A 93 -17.13 10.47 -23.13
C LEU A 93 -17.36 8.98 -23.37
N ALA A 94 -17.71 8.27 -22.33
CA ALA A 94 -18.31 6.93 -22.39
C ALA A 94 -19.78 6.99 -21.99
N THR A 95 -20.64 6.36 -22.78
CA THR A 95 -22.08 6.25 -22.51
C THR A 95 -22.53 4.83 -22.78
N LEU A 96 -22.58 3.99 -21.75
CA LEU A 96 -22.93 2.58 -21.82
C LEU A 96 -22.00 1.82 -22.80
N ASP A 97 -22.44 1.57 -24.00
CA ASP A 97 -21.72 0.83 -25.04
C ASP A 97 -21.03 1.71 -26.09
N LYS A 98 -21.11 3.06 -25.94
CA LYS A 98 -20.58 4.03 -26.90
C LYS A 98 -19.43 4.86 -26.34
N LEU A 99 -18.51 5.23 -27.23
CA LEU A 99 -17.46 6.21 -27.04
C LEU A 99 -17.68 7.38 -27.99
N THR A 100 -17.68 8.59 -27.45
CA THR A 100 -18.03 9.80 -28.21
C THR A 100 -17.03 10.92 -27.93
N VAL A 101 -16.51 11.56 -28.98
CA VAL A 101 -15.72 12.80 -28.86
C VAL A 101 -16.61 13.96 -29.25
N VAL A 102 -16.74 14.95 -28.35
CA VAL A 102 -17.64 16.08 -28.48
C VAL A 102 -16.87 17.39 -28.35
N SER A 103 -17.20 18.41 -29.17
CA SER A 103 -16.66 19.76 -29.02
C SER A 103 -17.50 20.60 -28.04
N SER A 104 -16.95 21.73 -27.58
CA SER A 104 -17.64 22.75 -26.76
C SER A 104 -18.89 23.34 -27.44
N GLU A 105 -19.18 23.01 -28.68
CA GLU A 105 -20.38 23.41 -29.41
C GLU A 105 -21.41 22.28 -29.50
N ASP A 106 -21.29 21.27 -28.61
CA ASP A 106 -22.10 20.04 -28.57
C ASP A 106 -22.08 19.25 -29.92
N LYS A 107 -21.07 19.47 -30.72
CA LYS A 107 -20.92 18.77 -32.01
C LYS A 107 -20.16 17.46 -31.76
N VAL A 108 -20.78 16.36 -32.18
CA VAL A 108 -20.14 15.04 -32.22
C VAL A 108 -19.10 15.01 -33.32
N LEU A 109 -17.85 14.76 -32.97
CA LEU A 109 -16.69 14.70 -33.88
C LEU A 109 -16.31 13.26 -34.21
N ALA A 110 -16.55 12.32 -33.30
CA ALA A 110 -16.38 10.89 -33.52
C ALA A 110 -17.31 10.12 -32.61
N GLU A 111 -17.85 9.01 -33.06
CA GLU A 111 -18.63 8.07 -32.24
C GLU A 111 -18.34 6.64 -32.72
N CYS A 112 -18.16 5.70 -31.79
CA CYS A 112 -18.04 4.28 -32.10
C CYS A 112 -18.57 3.43 -30.91
N LEU A 113 -18.91 2.18 -31.18
CA LEU A 113 -19.24 1.22 -30.16
C LEU A 113 -17.97 0.70 -29.48
N ILE A 114 -18.02 0.47 -28.16
CA ILE A 114 -16.90 -0.12 -27.40
C ILE A 114 -16.52 -1.49 -27.97
N SER A 115 -17.51 -2.27 -28.43
CA SER A 115 -17.29 -3.58 -29.08
C SER A 115 -16.45 -3.54 -30.37
N GLU A 116 -16.36 -2.37 -30.99
CA GLU A 116 -15.60 -2.18 -32.23
C GLU A 116 -14.15 -1.77 -31.98
N THR A 117 -13.76 -1.46 -30.72
CA THR A 117 -12.44 -0.92 -30.39
C THR A 117 -11.38 -2.00 -30.23
N SER A 118 -11.76 -3.21 -29.76
CA SER A 118 -10.84 -4.33 -29.54
C SER A 118 -11.50 -5.68 -29.85
N ASN A 119 -10.68 -6.71 -30.09
CA ASN A 119 -11.18 -8.08 -30.30
C ASN A 119 -11.67 -8.75 -29.01
N ASN A 120 -11.34 -8.19 -27.82
CA ASN A 120 -11.70 -8.70 -26.52
C ASN A 120 -12.11 -7.57 -25.60
N PHE A 121 -13.33 -7.61 -25.02
CA PHE A 121 -13.83 -6.65 -24.05
C PHE A 121 -12.98 -6.52 -22.76
N SER A 122 -11.99 -7.40 -22.58
CA SER A 122 -11.12 -7.46 -21.39
C SER A 122 -9.67 -7.04 -21.66
N SER A 123 -9.42 -6.26 -22.72
CA SER A 123 -8.07 -5.81 -23.09
C SER A 123 -7.99 -4.30 -23.23
N PHE A 124 -6.81 -3.75 -22.96
CA PHE A 124 -6.51 -2.36 -23.29
C PHE A 124 -6.59 -2.13 -24.80
N PHE A 125 -7.07 -0.96 -25.18
CA PHE A 125 -7.02 -0.49 -26.56
C PHE A 125 -6.44 0.94 -26.61
N PRO A 126 -5.70 1.28 -27.69
CA PRO A 126 -5.08 2.59 -27.83
C PRO A 126 -6.13 3.64 -28.20
N VAL A 127 -5.96 4.83 -27.64
CA VAL A 127 -6.69 6.05 -28.00
C VAL A 127 -5.66 7.10 -28.40
N ARG A 128 -5.88 7.75 -29.53
CA ARG A 128 -5.03 8.85 -30.01
C ARG A 128 -5.88 9.97 -30.60
N LEU A 129 -5.62 11.20 -30.14
CA LEU A 129 -6.13 12.43 -30.73
C LEU A 129 -4.95 13.21 -31.27
N ASN A 130 -5.04 13.61 -32.56
CA ASN A 130 -4.05 14.47 -33.21
C ASN A 130 -4.74 15.77 -33.65
N LEU A 131 -4.29 16.87 -33.09
CA LEU A 131 -4.75 18.23 -33.38
C LEU A 131 -3.73 18.90 -34.28
N ASP A 132 -4.03 18.99 -35.58
CA ASP A 132 -3.25 19.77 -36.54
C ASP A 132 -3.85 21.19 -36.63
N ILE A 133 -3.25 22.10 -35.88
CA ILE A 133 -3.75 23.49 -35.71
C ILE A 133 -3.61 24.25 -37.03
N ASN A 134 -2.50 24.05 -37.78
CA ASN A 134 -2.24 24.75 -39.05
C ASN A 134 -3.28 24.43 -40.12
N ASN A 135 -3.74 23.17 -40.16
CA ASN A 135 -4.71 22.70 -41.16
C ASN A 135 -6.15 22.62 -40.64
N ASN A 136 -6.38 22.99 -39.40
CA ASN A 136 -7.66 22.82 -38.66
C ASN A 136 -8.23 21.41 -38.79
N LEU A 137 -7.35 20.41 -38.69
CA LEU A 137 -7.70 19.00 -38.85
C LEU A 137 -7.54 18.25 -37.55
N LEU A 138 -8.61 17.61 -37.11
CA LEU A 138 -8.63 16.70 -35.95
C LEU A 138 -8.69 15.26 -36.45
N LYS A 139 -7.70 14.45 -36.11
CA LYS A 139 -7.72 13.00 -36.32
C LYS A 139 -7.88 12.28 -35.00
N ILE A 140 -8.77 11.31 -34.97
CA ILE A 140 -9.10 10.56 -33.74
C ILE A 140 -8.98 9.08 -34.06
N THR A 141 -8.19 8.35 -33.29
CA THR A 141 -8.08 6.89 -33.38
C THR A 141 -8.56 6.30 -32.06
N ILE A 142 -9.51 5.38 -32.12
CA ILE A 142 -10.05 4.65 -30.93
C ILE A 142 -9.98 3.14 -31.26
N GLY A 143 -9.02 2.46 -30.71
CA GLY A 143 -8.73 1.07 -31.02
C GLY A 143 -8.36 0.93 -32.51
N LYS A 144 -9.26 0.30 -33.29
CA LYS A 144 -9.10 0.09 -34.73
C LYS A 144 -9.84 1.12 -35.58
N LYS A 145 -10.64 1.98 -35.00
CA LYS A 145 -11.45 2.98 -35.74
C LYS A 145 -10.69 4.30 -35.86
N GLU A 146 -10.74 4.88 -37.04
CA GLU A 146 -10.12 6.16 -37.35
C GLU A 146 -11.17 7.13 -37.86
N PHE A 147 -11.12 8.36 -37.36
CA PHE A 147 -11.97 9.46 -37.72
C PHE A 147 -11.10 10.65 -38.09
N SER A 148 -11.54 11.43 -39.10
CA SER A 148 -10.86 12.64 -39.52
C SER A 148 -11.89 13.73 -39.78
N GLN A 149 -11.80 14.85 -39.08
CA GLN A 149 -12.75 15.95 -39.13
C GLN A 149 -12.03 17.27 -39.35
N LYS A 150 -12.46 18.05 -40.35
CA LYS A 150 -12.11 19.47 -40.44
C LYS A 150 -13.03 20.25 -39.52
N VAL A 151 -12.44 21.04 -38.65
CA VAL A 151 -13.14 21.90 -37.67
C VAL A 151 -12.93 23.36 -38.06
N SER A 152 -13.82 24.24 -37.57
CA SER A 152 -13.80 25.68 -37.95
C SER A 152 -12.51 26.39 -37.54
N SER A 153 -11.97 26.06 -36.34
CA SER A 153 -10.67 26.56 -35.86
C SER A 153 -10.16 25.72 -34.71
N LEU A 154 -8.86 25.38 -34.72
CA LEU A 154 -8.13 24.76 -33.61
C LEU A 154 -7.18 25.74 -32.88
N GLU A 155 -7.23 27.02 -33.23
CA GLU A 155 -6.38 28.06 -32.61
C GLU A 155 -6.50 28.12 -31.07
N SER A 156 -7.69 27.89 -30.55
CA SER A 156 -7.93 27.85 -29.08
C SER A 156 -7.13 26.78 -28.37
N TYR A 157 -6.66 25.76 -29.05
CA TYR A 157 -5.90 24.65 -28.46
C TYR A 157 -4.37 24.82 -28.57
N LYS A 158 -3.90 26.03 -28.88
CA LYS A 158 -2.46 26.36 -28.77
C LYS A 158 -1.96 26.35 -27.35
N LYS A 159 -2.86 26.59 -26.38
CA LYS A 159 -2.60 26.41 -24.95
C LYS A 159 -3.70 25.53 -24.38
N VAL A 160 -3.33 24.46 -23.69
CA VAL A 160 -4.31 23.47 -23.20
C VAL A 160 -4.00 22.99 -21.78
N ASN A 161 -5.08 22.74 -21.06
CA ASN A 161 -5.09 21.88 -19.87
C ASN A 161 -5.71 20.54 -20.23
N ILE A 162 -5.17 19.44 -19.69
CA ILE A 162 -5.66 18.09 -19.97
C ILE A 162 -5.97 17.40 -18.65
N VAL A 163 -7.24 17.01 -18.47
CA VAL A 163 -7.74 16.37 -17.26
C VAL A 163 -8.47 15.08 -17.61
N PHE A 164 -8.11 13.98 -16.96
CA PHE A 164 -8.79 12.69 -17.08
C PHE A 164 -9.73 12.48 -15.88
N GLY A 165 -10.92 11.91 -16.12
CA GLY A 165 -11.92 11.61 -15.11
C GLY A 165 -12.65 12.86 -14.61
N LYS A 166 -12.75 13.00 -13.28
CA LYS A 166 -13.37 14.15 -12.61
C LYS A 166 -12.60 15.44 -12.96
N CYS A 167 -13.34 16.46 -13.34
CA CYS A 167 -12.79 17.78 -13.68
C CYS A 167 -13.44 18.85 -12.83
N ASP A 168 -12.63 19.54 -12.01
CA ASP A 168 -13.07 20.64 -11.15
C ASP A 168 -12.67 22.02 -11.72
N TYR A 169 -12.38 22.11 -13.03
CA TYR A 169 -12.03 23.36 -13.67
C TYR A 169 -13.21 24.35 -13.63
N PRO A 170 -13.01 25.59 -13.18
CA PRO A 170 -14.07 26.58 -13.10
C PRO A 170 -14.86 26.68 -14.40
N SER A 171 -16.21 26.73 -14.33
CA SER A 171 -17.15 26.74 -15.46
C SER A 171 -17.20 25.48 -16.37
N LEU A 172 -16.35 24.49 -16.14
CA LEU A 172 -16.31 23.24 -16.92
C LEU A 172 -16.28 22.00 -16.00
N GLN A 173 -17.02 22.05 -14.91
CA GLN A 173 -17.03 20.96 -13.93
C GLN A 173 -17.77 19.73 -14.47
N THR A 174 -17.18 18.56 -14.28
CA THR A 174 -17.82 17.26 -14.47
C THR A 174 -17.35 16.27 -13.41
N SER A 175 -18.28 15.52 -12.88
CA SER A 175 -18.00 14.58 -11.79
C SER A 175 -18.21 13.12 -12.19
N ASP A 176 -18.95 12.85 -13.26
CA ASP A 176 -19.20 11.48 -13.69
C ASP A 176 -17.99 10.91 -14.39
N VAL A 177 -17.51 9.77 -13.90
CA VAL A 177 -16.31 9.08 -14.34
C VAL A 177 -16.66 7.63 -14.60
N PRO A 178 -16.35 7.07 -15.79
CA PRO A 178 -16.55 5.65 -16.07
C PRO A 178 -15.56 4.80 -15.26
N LYS A 179 -15.90 3.53 -15.05
CA LYS A 179 -14.99 2.56 -14.44
C LYS A 179 -13.91 2.17 -15.43
N MET A 180 -12.78 2.87 -15.38
CA MET A 180 -11.72 2.75 -16.37
C MET A 180 -10.33 2.62 -15.75
N ILE A 181 -9.40 2.12 -16.54
CA ILE A 181 -7.97 2.11 -16.23
C ILE A 181 -7.23 2.76 -17.40
N ILE A 182 -6.27 3.63 -17.06
CA ILE A 182 -5.45 4.33 -18.04
C ILE A 182 -3.97 4.06 -17.77
N LYS A 183 -3.18 3.95 -18.84
CA LYS A 183 -1.73 3.84 -18.78
C LYS A 183 -1.07 4.41 -20.04
N ASP A 184 0.25 4.57 -20.01
CA ASP A 184 1.08 4.94 -21.17
C ASP A 184 0.63 6.25 -21.85
N ILE A 185 0.35 7.30 -21.06
CA ILE A 185 -0.07 8.60 -21.60
C ILE A 185 1.14 9.31 -22.23
N ARG A 186 0.99 9.71 -23.49
CA ARG A 186 2.01 10.42 -24.24
C ARG A 186 1.46 11.69 -24.86
N ILE A 187 2.27 12.73 -24.88
CA ILE A 187 2.04 13.92 -25.68
C ILE A 187 3.20 14.04 -26.67
N ASP A 188 2.87 14.00 -27.98
CA ASP A 188 3.83 14.19 -29.03
C ASP A 188 3.69 15.61 -29.64
N ASN A 189 4.79 16.19 -30.11
CA ASN A 189 4.75 17.45 -30.84
C ASN A 189 4.22 17.23 -32.27
N TYR A 190 4.09 18.33 -33.05
CA TYR A 190 3.60 18.27 -34.43
C TYR A 190 4.46 17.37 -35.33
N LYS A 191 5.77 17.23 -35.06
CA LYS A 191 6.70 16.37 -35.81
C LYS A 191 6.62 14.92 -35.44
N GLY A 192 5.86 14.58 -34.41
CA GLY A 192 5.70 13.21 -33.91
C GLY A 192 6.71 12.80 -32.83
N ASP A 193 7.56 13.72 -32.34
CA ASP A 193 8.46 13.42 -31.23
C ASP A 193 7.70 13.45 -29.92
N THR A 194 7.85 12.42 -29.09
CA THR A 194 7.25 12.38 -27.75
C THR A 194 7.92 13.39 -26.83
N ILE A 195 7.16 14.37 -26.35
CA ILE A 195 7.65 15.45 -25.48
C ILE A 195 7.30 15.26 -24.01
N TYR A 196 6.27 14.46 -23.68
CA TYR A 196 5.91 14.02 -22.35
C TYR A 196 5.44 12.56 -22.38
N TYR A 197 5.80 11.79 -21.36
CA TYR A 197 5.40 10.40 -21.23
C TYR A 197 5.16 10.00 -19.77
N TRP A 198 3.90 9.86 -19.39
CA TRP A 198 3.49 9.29 -18.09
C TRP A 198 3.14 7.83 -18.29
N LYS A 199 4.04 6.94 -17.94
CA LYS A 199 3.85 5.50 -18.06
C LYS A 199 2.79 4.99 -17.08
N LEU A 200 2.66 5.60 -15.91
CA LEU A 200 1.81 5.21 -14.78
C LEU A 200 2.20 3.86 -14.14
N SER A 201 3.47 3.50 -14.27
CA SER A 201 4.06 2.29 -13.67
C SER A 201 4.81 2.56 -12.36
N LYS A 202 4.90 3.82 -11.95
CA LYS A 202 5.41 4.30 -10.67
C LYS A 202 4.69 5.60 -10.34
N HIS A 203 4.56 5.94 -9.08
CA HIS A 203 3.85 7.15 -8.64
C HIS A 203 4.43 7.69 -7.35
N VAL A 204 3.99 8.88 -6.96
CA VAL A 204 4.13 9.46 -5.62
C VAL A 204 2.75 9.56 -4.99
N GLU A 205 2.66 9.99 -3.73
CA GLU A 205 1.40 9.96 -2.95
C GLU A 205 0.18 10.52 -3.72
N ASN A 206 0.30 11.72 -4.32
CA ASN A 206 -0.80 12.40 -5.00
C ASN A 206 -0.50 12.75 -6.45
N GLY A 207 0.26 11.90 -7.15
CA GLY A 207 0.58 12.19 -8.52
C GLY A 207 1.64 11.30 -9.14
N VAL A 208 2.09 11.70 -10.30
CA VAL A 208 3.08 10.97 -11.09
C VAL A 208 3.94 11.94 -11.90
N TYR A 209 5.21 11.61 -12.05
CA TYR A 209 6.12 12.36 -12.91
C TYR A 209 6.23 11.73 -14.30
N ASP A 210 6.29 12.56 -15.31
CA ASP A 210 6.64 12.11 -16.66
C ASP A 210 8.09 11.64 -16.74
N GLU A 211 8.36 10.60 -17.55
CA GLU A 211 9.67 9.94 -17.63
C GLU A 211 10.72 10.74 -18.45
N LEU A 212 10.31 11.76 -19.19
CA LEU A 212 11.19 12.50 -20.10
C LEU A 212 11.70 13.82 -19.50
N LYS A 213 10.81 14.60 -18.88
CA LYS A 213 11.11 15.95 -18.37
C LYS A 213 10.90 16.08 -16.86
N ASN A 214 10.47 14.99 -16.19
CA ASN A 214 10.12 15.02 -14.78
C ASN A 214 9.00 16.03 -14.45
N TYR A 215 8.02 16.18 -15.37
CA TYR A 215 6.89 17.08 -15.20
C TYR A 215 5.80 16.38 -14.36
N PHE A 216 5.34 17.06 -13.31
CA PHE A 216 4.38 16.49 -12.37
C PHE A 216 2.94 16.57 -12.89
N ALA A 217 2.23 15.44 -12.86
CA ALA A 217 0.79 15.35 -13.01
C ALA A 217 0.13 15.03 -11.65
N LYS A 218 -0.91 15.80 -11.28
CA LYS A 218 -1.62 15.65 -10.00
C LYS A 218 -2.73 14.62 -10.15
N VAL A 219 -2.84 13.72 -9.15
CA VAL A 219 -3.94 12.75 -9.06
C VAL A 219 -4.70 12.96 -7.76
N GLU A 220 -6.03 13.01 -7.84
CA GLU A 220 -6.93 13.01 -6.68
C GLU A 220 -7.59 11.65 -6.56
N ASN A 221 -7.66 11.11 -5.34
CA ASN A 221 -8.21 9.78 -5.04
C ASN A 221 -7.61 8.68 -5.95
N PRO A 222 -6.28 8.52 -5.99
CA PRO A 222 -5.62 7.54 -6.85
C PRO A 222 -5.93 6.11 -6.43
N LYS A 223 -6.02 5.21 -7.42
CA LYS A 223 -6.01 3.76 -7.23
C LYS A 223 -5.02 3.13 -8.20
N TRP A 224 -3.78 2.99 -7.77
CA TRP A 224 -2.70 2.49 -8.59
C TRP A 224 -2.73 0.97 -8.68
N LEU A 225 -2.71 0.41 -9.88
CA LEU A 225 -2.67 -1.04 -10.05
C LEU A 225 -1.38 -1.66 -9.50
N LEU A 226 -0.28 -0.92 -9.55
CA LEU A 226 1.00 -1.36 -9.02
C LEU A 226 0.95 -1.63 -7.51
N ASP A 227 0.16 -0.85 -6.78
CA ASP A 227 -0.01 -1.01 -5.33
C ASP A 227 -0.60 -2.37 -4.97
N ASN A 228 -1.42 -2.95 -5.84
CA ASN A 228 -1.97 -4.28 -5.64
C ASN A 228 -0.89 -5.37 -5.65
N HIS A 229 0.32 -5.09 -6.20
CA HIS A 229 1.47 -6.00 -6.16
C HIS A 229 2.36 -5.79 -4.92
N ALA A 230 2.24 -4.64 -4.26
CA ALA A 230 3.09 -4.25 -3.13
C ALA A 230 2.37 -4.27 -1.78
N PHE A 231 1.04 -4.17 -1.78
CA PHE A 231 0.24 -4.06 -0.56
C PHE A 231 -0.89 -5.07 -0.53
N TRP A 232 -0.99 -5.81 0.58
CA TRP A 232 -2.11 -6.69 0.86
C TRP A 232 -3.40 -5.88 1.03
N ASN A 233 -4.39 -6.17 0.20
CA ASN A 233 -5.72 -5.58 0.24
C ASN A 233 -6.66 -6.46 1.05
N LYS A 234 -7.14 -5.98 2.19
CA LYS A 234 -8.17 -6.67 2.98
C LYS A 234 -9.48 -6.66 2.20
N LYS A 235 -9.95 -7.83 1.79
CA LYS A 235 -11.19 -7.98 1.01
C LYS A 235 -12.42 -8.05 1.91
N ILE A 236 -12.35 -8.88 2.95
CA ILE A 236 -13.47 -9.08 3.86
C ILE A 236 -12.98 -9.53 5.23
N SER A 237 -13.76 -9.24 6.25
CA SER A 237 -13.62 -9.79 7.60
C SER A 237 -15.01 -10.09 8.13
N PHE A 238 -15.19 -11.26 8.73
CA PHE A 238 -16.46 -11.72 9.29
C PHE A 238 -16.25 -12.69 10.42
N ASN A 239 -17.29 -12.89 11.24
CA ASN A 239 -17.24 -13.79 12.37
C ASN A 239 -17.87 -15.16 12.02
N THR A 240 -17.26 -16.20 12.54
CA THR A 240 -17.73 -17.58 12.49
C THR A 240 -17.86 -18.13 13.91
N LEU A 241 -18.38 -19.31 14.09
CA LEU A 241 -18.21 -20.05 15.34
C LEU A 241 -16.74 -20.44 15.50
N LYS A 242 -16.36 -20.79 16.74
CA LYS A 242 -14.98 -21.17 17.12
C LYS A 242 -14.47 -22.33 16.25
N ASN A 243 -13.16 -22.30 15.98
CA ASN A 243 -12.43 -23.29 15.17
C ASN A 243 -13.03 -23.49 13.75
N PRO A 244 -13.16 -22.43 12.94
CA PRO A 244 -13.57 -22.58 11.55
C PRO A 244 -12.56 -23.45 10.78
N GLN A 245 -13.06 -24.19 9.80
CA GLN A 245 -12.28 -25.02 8.91
C GLN A 245 -12.22 -24.38 7.54
N ILE A 246 -11.07 -24.41 6.88
CA ILE A 246 -10.81 -23.67 5.64
C ILE A 246 -10.27 -24.62 4.58
N ALA A 247 -10.80 -24.50 3.35
CA ALA A 247 -10.27 -25.18 2.19
C ALA A 247 -10.29 -24.24 0.97
N TYR A 248 -9.36 -24.44 0.06
CA TYR A 248 -9.36 -23.79 -1.24
C TYR A 248 -9.82 -24.78 -2.32
N ASN A 249 -10.91 -24.44 -3.01
CA ASN A 249 -11.40 -25.16 -4.15
C ASN A 249 -10.69 -24.65 -5.42
N SER A 250 -9.74 -25.43 -5.90
CA SER A 250 -8.93 -25.07 -7.07
C SER A 250 -9.69 -25.15 -8.40
N ASN A 251 -10.78 -25.92 -8.47
CA ASN A 251 -11.58 -26.07 -9.69
C ASN A 251 -12.39 -24.79 -9.96
N GLU A 252 -13.03 -24.25 -8.93
CA GLU A 252 -13.87 -23.06 -9.00
C GLU A 252 -13.14 -21.78 -8.61
N ASN A 253 -11.95 -21.90 -8.02
CA ASN A 253 -11.17 -20.79 -7.45
C ASN A 253 -11.92 -20.03 -6.34
N VAL A 254 -12.51 -20.76 -5.40
CA VAL A 254 -13.19 -20.21 -4.25
C VAL A 254 -12.52 -20.63 -2.94
N ILE A 255 -12.58 -19.76 -1.93
CA ILE A 255 -12.17 -20.08 -0.57
C ILE A 255 -13.40 -20.46 0.22
N THR A 256 -13.36 -21.65 0.78
CA THR A 256 -14.48 -22.21 1.54
C THR A 256 -14.13 -22.25 3.01
N ILE A 257 -15.06 -21.83 3.84
CA ILE A 257 -14.96 -21.82 5.29
C ILE A 257 -16.19 -22.54 5.85
N ALA A 258 -15.97 -23.48 6.76
CA ALA A 258 -17.05 -24.18 7.45
C ALA A 258 -16.91 -24.05 8.96
N ASP A 259 -17.96 -23.69 9.65
CA ASP A 259 -18.08 -23.84 11.08
C ASP A 259 -19.16 -24.91 11.44
N ARG A 260 -19.44 -25.11 12.73
CA ARG A 260 -20.37 -26.13 13.18
C ARG A 260 -21.79 -26.00 12.64
N ARG A 261 -22.19 -24.83 12.09
CA ARG A 261 -23.57 -24.53 11.65
C ARG A 261 -23.66 -23.96 10.26
N SER A 262 -22.57 -23.37 9.77
CA SER A 262 -22.59 -22.56 8.57
C SER A 262 -21.48 -22.98 7.61
N PHE A 263 -21.77 -22.83 6.34
CA PHE A 263 -20.82 -23.01 5.24
C PHE A 263 -20.74 -21.72 4.45
N PHE A 264 -19.53 -21.16 4.31
CA PHE A 264 -19.26 -19.91 3.64
C PHE A 264 -18.42 -20.18 2.41
N VAL A 265 -18.73 -19.51 1.32
CA VAL A 265 -17.98 -19.58 0.06
C VAL A 265 -17.63 -18.16 -0.36
N TYR A 266 -16.35 -17.86 -0.38
CA TYR A 266 -15.83 -16.60 -0.92
C TYR A 266 -15.34 -16.83 -2.35
N ASP A 267 -16.04 -16.23 -3.30
CA ASP A 267 -15.66 -16.28 -4.71
C ASP A 267 -14.54 -15.25 -4.97
N THR A 268 -13.37 -15.74 -5.35
CA THR A 268 -12.19 -14.91 -5.57
C THR A 268 -12.30 -14.03 -6.82
N PHE A 269 -13.21 -14.37 -7.74
CA PHE A 269 -13.43 -13.59 -8.96
C PHE A 269 -14.38 -12.41 -8.72
N SER A 270 -15.54 -12.66 -8.12
CA SER A 270 -16.54 -11.63 -7.86
C SER A 270 -16.32 -10.87 -6.54
N GLY A 271 -15.48 -11.39 -5.64
CA GLY A 271 -15.27 -10.84 -4.29
C GLY A 271 -16.50 -11.00 -3.37
N LYS A 272 -17.47 -11.85 -3.74
CA LYS A 272 -18.71 -12.06 -2.98
C LYS A 272 -18.54 -13.21 -1.98
N LEU A 273 -19.08 -13.00 -0.78
CA LEU A 273 -19.23 -14.03 0.24
C LEU A 273 -20.67 -14.51 0.27
N ILE A 274 -20.85 -15.82 0.09
CA ILE A 274 -22.15 -16.49 0.20
C ILE A 274 -22.13 -17.32 1.49
N ARG A 275 -23.12 -17.16 2.34
CA ARG A 275 -23.33 -17.94 3.54
C ARG A 275 -24.51 -18.87 3.37
N SER A 276 -24.33 -20.14 3.72
CA SER A 276 -25.40 -21.13 3.83
C SER A 276 -25.49 -21.59 5.28
N ASP A 277 -26.60 -21.25 5.93
CA ASP A 277 -26.89 -21.71 7.29
C ASP A 277 -27.68 -23.02 7.29
N ASN A 278 -27.79 -23.65 8.45
CA ASN A 278 -28.54 -24.89 8.68
C ASN A 278 -27.97 -26.08 7.91
N THR A 279 -26.66 -26.23 7.90
CA THR A 279 -26.05 -27.52 7.50
C THR A 279 -26.40 -28.56 8.53
N THR A 280 -26.84 -29.74 8.05
CA THR A 280 -27.07 -30.88 8.93
C THR A 280 -25.80 -31.74 9.02
N GLY A 281 -25.64 -32.48 10.10
CA GLY A 281 -24.37 -33.15 10.42
C GLY A 281 -23.33 -32.17 10.94
N PHE A 282 -22.11 -32.65 11.18
CA PHE A 282 -21.07 -31.81 11.82
C PHE A 282 -19.74 -31.90 11.09
N VAL A 283 -19.16 -30.74 10.81
CA VAL A 283 -17.75 -30.65 10.46
C VAL A 283 -16.89 -30.98 11.68
N HIS A 284 -15.76 -31.64 11.46
CA HIS A 284 -14.78 -31.84 12.51
C HIS A 284 -14.13 -30.49 12.86
N SER A 285 -14.74 -29.76 13.78
CA SER A 285 -14.27 -28.44 14.24
C SER A 285 -13.08 -28.58 15.17
N ALA A 286 -12.02 -29.22 14.68
CA ALA A 286 -10.77 -29.34 15.39
C ALA A 286 -9.95 -28.04 15.33
N SER A 287 -9.15 -27.78 16.35
CA SER A 287 -8.24 -26.65 16.37
C SER A 287 -7.26 -26.71 15.21
N SER A 288 -6.80 -25.56 14.71
CA SER A 288 -5.86 -25.38 13.60
C SER A 288 -6.25 -26.10 12.31
N ASN A 289 -7.28 -25.82 11.70
CA ASN A 289 -7.76 -26.22 10.37
C ASN A 289 -7.44 -27.68 9.90
N GLN A 290 -8.49 -28.48 9.80
CA GLN A 290 -8.43 -29.87 9.32
C GLN A 290 -9.51 -30.13 8.25
N MET A 291 -9.62 -29.25 7.28
CA MET A 291 -10.51 -29.39 6.12
C MET A 291 -9.70 -29.26 4.83
N ILE A 292 -10.07 -30.06 3.83
CA ILE A 292 -9.50 -30.02 2.48
C ILE A 292 -10.61 -30.08 1.44
N TYR A 293 -10.26 -29.67 0.23
CA TYR A 293 -11.01 -29.93 -0.99
C TYR A 293 -10.29 -31.00 -1.82
N ASN A 294 -11.01 -32.02 -2.26
CA ASN A 294 -10.47 -33.00 -3.19
C ASN A 294 -10.94 -32.67 -4.62
N PRO A 295 -10.02 -32.26 -5.53
CA PRO A 295 -10.39 -31.91 -6.90
C PRO A 295 -10.93 -33.07 -7.73
N SER A 296 -10.57 -34.33 -7.39
CA SER A 296 -10.92 -35.51 -8.18
C SER A 296 -12.42 -35.84 -8.11
N ASP A 297 -13.02 -35.69 -6.94
CA ASP A 297 -14.45 -35.93 -6.74
C ASP A 297 -15.26 -34.67 -6.45
N SER A 298 -14.60 -33.49 -6.46
CA SER A 298 -15.20 -32.20 -6.21
C SER A 298 -15.88 -32.06 -4.83
N ALA A 299 -15.37 -32.78 -3.82
CA ALA A 299 -15.95 -32.81 -2.48
C ALA A 299 -15.03 -32.14 -1.43
N TYR A 300 -15.65 -31.69 -0.36
CA TYR A 300 -14.94 -31.23 0.83
C TYR A 300 -14.90 -32.29 1.89
N TYR A 301 -13.74 -32.47 2.50
CA TYR A 301 -13.52 -33.43 3.56
C TYR A 301 -12.99 -32.71 4.80
N SER A 302 -13.61 -33.00 5.93
CA SER A 302 -13.15 -32.63 7.25
C SER A 302 -12.66 -33.88 7.97
N TYR A 303 -11.49 -33.80 8.62
CA TYR A 303 -10.90 -34.98 9.28
C TYR A 303 -10.39 -34.64 10.67
N CYS A 304 -10.25 -35.68 11.48
CA CYS A 304 -9.64 -35.57 12.77
C CYS A 304 -8.75 -36.80 13.01
N PHE A 305 -7.56 -36.56 13.51
CA PHE A 305 -6.63 -37.66 13.79
C PHE A 305 -6.53 -37.89 15.29
N LEU A 306 -7.10 -39.05 15.74
CA LEU A 306 -7.13 -39.45 17.14
C LEU A 306 -6.09 -40.54 17.44
N ARG A 307 -5.69 -40.65 18.70
CA ARG A 307 -4.72 -41.64 19.17
C ARG A 307 -5.33 -43.09 19.25
N THR A 308 -6.58 -43.16 19.60
CA THR A 308 -7.31 -44.43 19.82
C THR A 308 -8.56 -44.46 18.97
N GLU A 309 -8.69 -45.49 18.15
CA GLU A 309 -9.86 -45.89 17.38
C GLU A 309 -10.59 -44.78 16.58
N GLY A 310 -10.64 -44.99 15.25
CA GLY A 310 -11.47 -44.20 14.37
C GLY A 310 -10.91 -42.82 14.07
N ASN A 311 -10.03 -42.75 13.08
CA ASN A 311 -9.76 -41.48 12.41
C ASN A 311 -11.01 -41.15 11.60
N ASP A 312 -11.83 -40.24 12.12
CA ASP A 312 -13.06 -39.86 11.44
C ASP A 312 -12.74 -38.90 10.30
N VAL A 313 -13.21 -39.20 9.12
CA VAL A 313 -13.22 -38.31 7.96
C VAL A 313 -14.68 -38.12 7.56
N ALA A 314 -15.14 -36.87 7.55
CA ALA A 314 -16.49 -36.48 7.15
C ALA A 314 -16.46 -35.82 5.77
N ALA A 315 -17.37 -36.21 4.90
CA ALA A 315 -17.57 -35.59 3.60
C ALA A 315 -18.79 -34.67 3.59
N TYR A 316 -18.70 -33.54 2.87
CA TYR A 316 -19.82 -32.62 2.70
C TYR A 316 -20.57 -32.88 1.42
N ASN A 317 -21.89 -33.12 1.56
CA ASN A 317 -22.81 -33.31 0.44
C ASN A 317 -23.51 -31.99 0.09
N PHE A 318 -23.27 -31.45 -1.10
CA PHE A 318 -23.85 -30.20 -1.56
C PHE A 318 -25.36 -30.28 -1.83
N ALA A 319 -25.87 -31.41 -2.28
CA ALA A 319 -27.29 -31.57 -2.67
C ALA A 319 -28.24 -31.41 -1.48
N ASN A 320 -27.87 -32.00 -0.34
CA ASN A 320 -28.66 -31.89 0.89
C ASN A 320 -28.03 -30.99 1.98
N LYS A 321 -26.94 -30.28 1.65
CA LYS A 321 -26.19 -29.36 2.55
C LYS A 321 -25.84 -30.04 3.90
N SER A 322 -25.31 -31.24 3.84
CA SER A 322 -25.04 -32.04 5.03
C SER A 322 -23.64 -32.62 5.05
N TRP A 323 -23.08 -32.72 6.26
CA TRP A 323 -21.93 -33.55 6.56
C TRP A 323 -22.41 -34.96 6.86
N ASP A 324 -21.67 -35.98 6.41
CA ASP A 324 -22.01 -37.40 6.67
C ASP A 324 -21.67 -37.85 8.11
N ASN A 325 -21.20 -36.93 8.95
CA ASN A 325 -20.92 -37.14 10.38
C ASN A 325 -22.08 -36.64 11.26
N ASN A 326 -22.73 -37.53 11.98
CA ASN A 326 -23.85 -37.23 12.89
C ASN A 326 -23.43 -37.08 14.36
N SER A 327 -22.16 -37.15 14.65
CA SER A 327 -21.61 -37.12 16.03
C SER A 327 -21.01 -35.78 16.39
N MET A 328 -21.66 -35.06 17.32
CA MET A 328 -21.14 -33.82 17.92
C MET A 328 -20.19 -34.16 19.07
N ARG A 329 -19.06 -34.77 18.79
CA ARG A 329 -18.01 -34.96 19.78
C ARG A 329 -17.07 -33.76 19.79
N GLU A 330 -16.68 -33.26 20.97
CA GLU A 330 -15.48 -32.44 21.08
C GLU A 330 -14.27 -33.31 20.74
N ILE A 331 -13.67 -33.01 19.62
CA ILE A 331 -12.63 -33.83 19.04
C ILE A 331 -11.30 -33.15 19.25
N TYR A 332 -10.41 -33.74 20.05
CA TYR A 332 -9.03 -33.34 20.19
C TYR A 332 -8.18 -34.03 19.13
N SER A 333 -7.69 -33.29 18.14
CA SER A 333 -6.74 -33.85 17.19
C SER A 333 -5.35 -33.99 17.84
N GLU A 334 -4.60 -35.01 17.46
CA GLU A 334 -3.18 -35.16 17.81
C GLU A 334 -2.24 -34.48 16.84
N TYR A 335 -2.79 -33.85 15.80
CA TYR A 335 -2.01 -33.22 14.74
C TYR A 335 -2.54 -31.81 14.50
N TRP A 336 -1.91 -30.83 15.12
CA TRP A 336 -2.18 -29.41 14.91
C TRP A 336 -1.10 -28.81 14.02
N HIS A 337 -1.46 -27.82 13.18
CA HIS A 337 -0.55 -27.12 12.27
C HIS A 337 0.33 -28.05 11.46
N HIS A 338 -0.21 -29.16 11.00
CA HIS A 338 0.43 -30.05 10.04
C HIS A 338 0.25 -29.50 8.64
N ASN A 339 1.15 -29.87 7.73
CA ASN A 339 0.97 -29.62 6.31
C ASN A 339 0.13 -30.72 5.68
N ARG A 340 -0.56 -30.39 4.59
CA ARG A 340 -1.46 -31.32 3.89
C ARG A 340 -1.39 -31.13 2.38
N TYR A 341 -1.55 -32.25 1.66
CA TYR A 341 -1.58 -32.27 0.22
C TYR A 341 -2.54 -33.37 -0.26
N VAL A 342 -3.42 -33.04 -1.21
CA VAL A 342 -4.25 -34.03 -1.92
C VAL A 342 -3.56 -34.31 -3.24
N SER A 343 -3.13 -35.57 -3.40
CA SER A 343 -2.46 -36.02 -4.61
C SER A 343 -3.49 -36.45 -5.66
N PRO A 344 -3.50 -35.85 -6.84
CA PRO A 344 -4.38 -36.25 -7.92
C PRO A 344 -3.95 -37.57 -8.60
N GLU A 345 -2.70 -38.00 -8.39
CA GLU A 345 -2.16 -39.22 -9.03
C GLU A 345 -2.71 -40.50 -8.41
N ASP A 346 -2.88 -40.50 -7.11
CA ASP A 346 -3.34 -41.71 -6.36
C ASP A 346 -4.61 -41.45 -5.55
N ASP A 347 -5.24 -40.28 -5.72
CA ASP A 347 -6.46 -39.89 -5.03
C ASP A 347 -6.38 -40.08 -3.51
N CYS A 348 -5.33 -39.54 -2.90
CA CYS A 348 -5.04 -39.67 -1.49
C CYS A 348 -4.69 -38.34 -0.84
N LEU A 349 -5.09 -38.19 0.43
CA LEU A 349 -4.65 -37.09 1.30
C LEU A 349 -3.39 -37.49 2.05
N TYR A 350 -2.38 -36.64 1.96
CA TYR A 350 -1.12 -36.77 2.73
C TYR A 350 -1.02 -35.68 3.77
N LEU A 351 -0.70 -36.09 5.02
CA LEU A 351 -0.43 -35.17 6.14
C LEU A 351 1.02 -35.28 6.55
N PHE A 352 1.71 -34.15 6.69
CA PHE A 352 3.14 -34.07 7.01
C PHE A 352 3.35 -33.32 8.32
N GLY A 353 4.14 -33.88 9.24
CA GLY A 353 4.53 -33.27 10.50
C GLY A 353 3.34 -32.96 11.43
N GLY A 354 3.40 -31.84 12.12
CA GLY A 354 2.38 -31.38 13.08
C GLY A 354 2.79 -31.55 14.54
N TYR A 355 1.92 -31.10 15.43
CA TYR A 355 2.14 -31.11 16.87
C TYR A 355 0.88 -31.63 17.57
N GLY A 356 1.05 -32.26 18.70
CA GLY A 356 -0.04 -32.68 19.58
C GLY A 356 0.46 -33.50 20.75
N GLN A 357 -0.21 -33.39 21.90
CA GLN A 357 0.13 -34.10 23.14
C GLN A 357 1.61 -33.93 23.54
N HIS A 358 2.09 -32.67 23.54
CA HIS A 358 3.47 -32.31 23.92
C HIS A 358 4.56 -32.96 23.03
N GLN A 359 4.20 -33.35 21.80
CA GLN A 359 5.13 -33.95 20.84
C GLN A 359 5.01 -33.34 19.45
N TYR A 360 6.15 -32.97 18.87
CA TYR A 360 6.29 -32.68 17.46
C TYR A 360 6.34 -33.98 16.65
N LYS A 361 5.81 -33.97 15.45
CA LYS A 361 5.70 -35.18 14.59
C LYS A 361 6.59 -35.04 13.36
N ASN A 362 7.13 -36.17 12.86
CA ASN A 362 7.84 -36.25 11.59
C ASN A 362 7.32 -37.38 10.70
N ARG A 363 6.13 -37.87 10.99
CA ARG A 363 5.48 -38.96 10.24
C ARG A 363 4.63 -38.39 9.11
N VAL A 364 4.44 -39.26 8.08
CA VAL A 364 3.48 -39.03 7.00
C VAL A 364 2.27 -39.93 7.24
N ASN A 365 1.09 -39.33 7.27
CA ASN A 365 -0.17 -40.07 7.30
C ASN A 365 -0.84 -39.91 5.95
N LYS A 366 -1.23 -41.07 5.34
CA LYS A 366 -1.89 -41.12 4.04
C LYS A 366 -3.31 -41.63 4.22
N TYR A 367 -4.29 -40.93 3.69
CA TYR A 367 -5.68 -41.37 3.60
C TYR A 367 -6.09 -41.60 2.15
N SER A 368 -6.59 -42.79 1.86
CA SER A 368 -7.16 -43.11 0.55
C SER A 368 -8.65 -42.82 0.53
N PHE A 369 -9.12 -41.93 -0.36
CA PHE A 369 -10.54 -41.62 -0.53
C PHE A 369 -11.33 -42.80 -1.04
N GLN A 370 -10.69 -43.67 -1.84
CA GLN A 370 -11.33 -44.91 -2.37
C GLN A 370 -11.57 -45.94 -1.29
N THR A 371 -10.53 -46.29 -0.50
CA THR A 371 -10.61 -47.34 0.51
C THR A 371 -11.10 -46.83 1.87
N ARG A 372 -11.13 -45.50 2.06
CA ARG A 372 -11.46 -44.83 3.33
C ARG A 372 -10.59 -45.28 4.50
N LYS A 373 -9.31 -45.56 4.25
CA LYS A 373 -8.35 -46.04 5.24
C LYS A 373 -7.15 -45.13 5.35
N TRP A 374 -6.66 -45.00 6.60
CA TRP A 374 -5.40 -44.37 6.91
C TRP A 374 -4.25 -45.36 6.90
N GLU A 375 -3.11 -44.91 6.38
CA GLU A 375 -1.83 -45.58 6.39
C GLU A 375 -0.76 -44.65 6.98
N ARG A 376 0.16 -45.19 7.80
CA ARG A 376 1.31 -44.48 8.32
C ARG A 376 2.55 -44.80 7.49
N LEU A 377 3.16 -43.79 6.95
CA LEU A 377 4.33 -43.90 6.09
C LEU A 377 5.54 -43.22 6.75
N GLN A 378 6.73 -43.58 6.30
CA GLN A 378 7.99 -43.00 6.77
C GLN A 378 8.77 -42.42 5.61
N TYR A 379 9.50 -41.32 5.87
CA TYR A 379 10.44 -40.77 4.92
C TYR A 379 11.63 -41.69 4.67
N LYS A 380 12.17 -41.60 3.46
CA LYS A 380 13.45 -42.21 3.06
C LYS A 380 14.40 -41.10 2.63
N GLY A 381 15.72 -41.30 2.73
CA GLY A 381 16.75 -40.32 2.38
C GLY A 381 17.10 -39.42 3.56
N ASP A 382 17.16 -38.10 3.31
CA ASP A 382 17.55 -37.15 4.34
C ASP A 382 16.52 -37.04 5.45
N SER A 383 17.00 -36.86 6.69
CA SER A 383 16.13 -36.81 7.87
C SER A 383 15.45 -35.45 8.02
N ILE A 384 14.12 -35.45 8.12
CA ILE A 384 13.32 -34.33 8.58
C ILE A 384 13.10 -34.46 10.08
N TYR A 385 13.55 -33.51 10.89
CA TYR A 385 13.26 -33.49 12.32
C TYR A 385 11.79 -33.20 12.61
N PRO A 386 11.25 -33.76 13.70
CA PRO A 386 9.86 -33.54 14.13
C PRO A 386 9.55 -32.05 14.29
N ARG A 387 8.49 -31.57 13.61
CA ARG A 387 8.15 -30.14 13.56
C ARG A 387 6.69 -29.87 13.22
N TYR A 388 6.23 -28.66 13.50
CA TYR A 388 4.98 -28.07 13.06
C TYR A 388 5.22 -26.63 12.58
N LEU A 389 4.21 -25.93 12.08
CA LEU A 389 4.34 -24.59 11.51
C LEU A 389 5.42 -24.49 10.42
N SER A 390 5.53 -25.53 9.61
CA SER A 390 6.37 -25.54 8.41
C SER A 390 5.55 -25.19 7.17
N GLY A 391 6.23 -24.73 6.12
CA GLY A 391 5.63 -24.44 4.82
C GLY A 391 5.65 -25.66 3.90
N LEU A 392 4.54 -25.91 3.19
CA LEU A 392 4.49 -26.92 2.13
C LEU A 392 4.17 -26.26 0.80
N GLY A 393 5.00 -26.50 -0.21
CA GLY A 393 4.83 -26.02 -1.57
C GLY A 393 4.77 -27.15 -2.58
N VAL A 394 4.02 -26.97 -3.66
CA VAL A 394 3.85 -27.96 -4.72
C VAL A 394 4.69 -27.54 -5.92
N ILE A 395 5.68 -28.36 -6.32
CA ILE A 395 6.43 -28.21 -7.56
C ILE A 395 5.62 -28.76 -8.73
N ASP A 396 5.21 -30.02 -8.58
CA ASP A 396 4.32 -30.74 -9.51
C ASP A 396 3.55 -31.83 -8.73
N THR A 397 2.80 -32.68 -9.42
CA THR A 397 1.95 -33.68 -8.79
C THR A 397 2.71 -34.70 -7.92
N ASN A 398 4.02 -34.89 -8.16
CA ASN A 398 4.86 -35.88 -7.50
C ASN A 398 5.96 -35.27 -6.63
N ARG A 399 6.23 -33.96 -6.72
CA ARG A 399 7.32 -33.31 -5.98
C ARG A 399 6.80 -32.15 -5.16
N LEU A 400 7.12 -32.20 -3.87
CA LEU A 400 6.75 -31.19 -2.90
C LEU A 400 7.99 -30.56 -2.29
N LEU A 401 7.85 -29.34 -1.80
CA LEU A 401 8.85 -28.66 -0.98
C LEU A 401 8.35 -28.54 0.45
N LEU A 402 9.21 -28.81 1.43
CA LEU A 402 8.97 -28.55 2.83
C LEU A 402 10.03 -27.57 3.34
N PHE A 403 9.60 -26.48 3.96
CA PHE A 403 10.51 -25.46 4.46
C PHE A 403 10.20 -25.07 5.91
N GLY A 404 11.26 -24.98 6.72
CA GLY A 404 11.21 -24.35 8.03
C GLY A 404 10.37 -25.08 9.06
N GLY A 405 9.84 -24.34 10.01
CA GLY A 405 8.99 -24.83 11.10
C GLY A 405 9.64 -24.77 12.47
N TYR A 406 8.90 -25.17 13.51
CA TYR A 406 9.35 -25.24 14.88
C TYR A 406 9.22 -26.64 15.46
N GLY A 407 10.23 -27.11 16.16
CA GLY A 407 10.24 -28.45 16.70
C GLY A 407 11.50 -28.82 17.45
N SER A 408 11.72 -30.11 17.70
CA SER A 408 12.94 -30.60 18.37
C SER A 408 13.46 -31.86 17.70
N ASN A 409 14.78 -32.13 17.82
CA ASN A 409 15.38 -33.31 17.22
C ASN A 409 14.79 -34.62 17.79
N THR A 410 14.35 -34.60 19.03
CA THR A 410 13.74 -35.75 19.72
C THR A 410 12.23 -35.89 19.50
N GLY A 411 11.57 -34.84 19.00
CA GLY A 411 10.13 -34.73 18.97
C GLY A 411 9.47 -34.33 20.28
N LEU A 412 10.21 -34.32 21.39
CA LEU A 412 9.65 -33.94 22.71
C LEU A 412 9.70 -32.40 22.87
N GLN A 413 8.57 -31.81 23.20
CA GLN A 413 8.45 -30.36 23.36
C GLN A 413 9.38 -29.80 24.44
N ILE A 414 9.63 -30.56 25.50
CA ILE A 414 10.47 -30.12 26.64
C ILE A 414 11.96 -30.15 26.31
N LEU A 415 12.38 -30.82 25.22
CA LEU A 415 13.79 -31.03 24.91
C LEU A 415 14.25 -30.13 23.75
N SER A 416 14.78 -28.98 24.12
CA SER A 416 15.49 -28.02 23.21
C SER A 416 14.76 -27.73 21.90
N PRO A 417 13.51 -27.24 21.95
CA PRO A 417 12.78 -26.87 20.75
C PRO A 417 13.43 -25.65 20.09
N LYS A 418 13.45 -25.63 18.74
CA LYS A 418 14.05 -24.55 17.93
C LYS A 418 13.32 -24.33 16.62
N ASN A 419 13.55 -23.19 16.02
CA ASN A 419 13.15 -22.93 14.64
C ASN A 419 14.13 -23.63 13.68
N TYR A 420 13.60 -24.23 12.64
CA TYR A 420 14.33 -24.80 11.53
C TYR A 420 14.25 -23.87 10.31
N TYR A 421 15.33 -23.82 9.51
CA TYR A 421 15.41 -23.01 8.30
C TYR A 421 16.00 -23.82 7.15
N ASP A 422 15.61 -25.08 7.06
CA ASP A 422 16.03 -26.04 6.05
C ASP A 422 14.95 -26.22 4.99
N LEU A 423 15.34 -26.34 3.74
CA LEU A 423 14.48 -26.62 2.60
C LEU A 423 14.72 -28.06 2.13
N PHE A 424 13.63 -28.83 2.04
CA PHE A 424 13.63 -30.19 1.52
C PHE A 424 12.75 -30.30 0.28
N GLU A 425 13.21 -31.13 -0.67
CA GLU A 425 12.35 -31.70 -1.72
C GLU A 425 11.89 -33.09 -1.29
N ILE A 426 10.60 -33.37 -1.44
CA ILE A 426 9.98 -34.66 -1.13
C ILE A 426 9.45 -35.23 -2.44
N ASN A 427 9.97 -36.38 -2.88
CA ASN A 427 9.39 -37.16 -3.95
C ASN A 427 8.26 -38.01 -3.38
N LEU A 428 7.02 -37.71 -3.74
CA LEU A 428 5.83 -38.25 -3.10
C LEU A 428 5.64 -39.76 -3.32
N PRO A 429 5.87 -40.37 -4.53
CA PRO A 429 5.65 -41.79 -4.78
C PRO A 429 6.44 -42.71 -3.86
N ASP A 430 7.66 -42.40 -3.49
CA ASP A 430 8.51 -43.24 -2.64
C ASP A 430 8.88 -42.57 -1.31
N LEU A 431 8.38 -41.34 -1.05
CA LEU A 431 8.67 -40.50 0.11
C LEU A 431 10.17 -40.24 0.30
N ARG A 432 10.92 -40.17 -0.78
CA ARG A 432 12.33 -39.86 -0.76
C ARG A 432 12.52 -38.35 -0.53
N VAL A 433 13.27 -38.04 0.51
CA VAL A 433 13.61 -36.67 0.93
C VAL A 433 15.02 -36.34 0.52
N LYS A 434 15.21 -35.14 -0.01
CA LYS A 434 16.51 -34.54 -0.31
C LYS A 434 16.56 -33.12 0.28
N LYS A 435 17.54 -32.88 1.17
CA LYS A 435 17.82 -31.52 1.64
C LYS A 435 18.43 -30.71 0.48
N ILE A 436 17.84 -29.55 0.17
CA ILE A 436 18.35 -28.65 -0.86
C ILE A 436 19.37 -27.71 -0.23
N TRP A 437 19.01 -27.03 0.86
CA TRP A 437 19.88 -26.14 1.62
C TRP A 437 19.35 -25.95 3.04
N GLU A 438 20.16 -25.33 3.89
CA GLU A 438 19.83 -24.88 5.24
C GLU A 438 20.39 -23.48 5.44
N MET A 439 19.61 -22.59 6.02
CA MET A 439 19.97 -21.21 6.29
C MET A 439 20.33 -21.05 7.76
N GLU A 440 21.33 -20.25 8.06
CA GLU A 440 21.61 -19.83 9.43
C GLU A 440 20.39 -19.11 10.03
N PRO A 441 20.07 -19.37 11.31
CA PRO A 441 18.92 -18.72 11.94
C PRO A 441 19.01 -17.19 11.86
N PRO A 442 18.01 -16.51 11.31
CA PRO A 442 17.99 -15.05 11.28
C PRO A 442 17.87 -14.48 12.70
N LYS A 443 18.27 -13.21 12.87
CA LYS A 443 18.15 -12.51 14.15
C LYS A 443 16.69 -12.51 14.64
N ASP A 444 15.77 -12.18 13.74
CA ASP A 444 14.34 -12.20 14.01
C ASP A 444 13.80 -13.56 13.53
N GLN A 445 13.64 -14.47 14.47
CA GLN A 445 13.23 -15.83 14.17
C GLN A 445 11.75 -15.90 13.82
N PHE A 446 11.44 -16.78 12.87
CA PHE A 446 10.08 -16.96 12.37
C PHE A 446 9.75 -18.42 12.04
N VAL A 447 8.48 -18.66 11.85
CA VAL A 447 7.89 -19.89 11.31
C VAL A 447 7.08 -19.58 10.06
N VAL A 448 6.59 -20.62 9.38
CA VAL A 448 5.82 -20.48 8.14
C VAL A 448 4.33 -20.78 8.38
N ALA A 449 3.48 -19.99 7.75
CA ALA A 449 2.03 -20.18 7.78
C ALA A 449 1.62 -21.16 6.67
N ASN A 450 1.66 -22.44 6.94
CA ASN A 450 1.18 -23.61 6.20
C ASN A 450 1.62 -23.68 4.71
N SER A 451 0.88 -23.07 3.77
CA SER A 451 1.14 -23.25 2.32
C SER A 451 2.16 -22.25 1.77
N MET A 452 2.95 -22.71 0.78
CA MET A 452 3.90 -21.91 0.02
C MET A 452 3.52 -21.91 -1.46
N ILE A 453 3.79 -20.83 -2.17
CA ILE A 453 3.61 -20.74 -3.62
C ILE A 453 4.98 -20.91 -4.30
N VAL A 454 5.13 -21.97 -5.06
CA VAL A 454 6.39 -22.28 -5.76
C VAL A 454 6.35 -21.73 -7.19
N ASP A 455 7.37 -20.97 -7.54
CA ASP A 455 7.59 -20.41 -8.86
C ASP A 455 8.90 -20.97 -9.45
N THR A 456 8.78 -22.09 -10.13
CA THR A 456 9.93 -22.77 -10.75
C THR A 456 10.54 -21.97 -11.91
N LEU A 457 9.74 -21.14 -12.58
CA LEU A 457 10.20 -20.30 -13.69
C LEU A 457 11.19 -19.22 -13.21
N ASN A 458 10.92 -18.65 -12.03
CA ASN A 458 11.77 -17.63 -11.43
C ASN A 458 12.71 -18.18 -10.35
N ASN A 459 12.81 -19.51 -10.22
CA ASN A 459 13.67 -20.20 -9.22
C ASN A 459 13.45 -19.71 -7.79
N CYS A 460 12.18 -19.50 -7.39
CA CYS A 460 11.84 -19.01 -6.06
C CYS A 460 10.56 -19.65 -5.53
N PHE A 461 10.31 -19.43 -4.24
CA PHE A 461 9.01 -19.69 -3.63
C PHE A 461 8.65 -18.54 -2.67
N TYR A 462 7.35 -18.39 -2.43
CA TYR A 462 6.80 -17.35 -1.56
C TYR A 462 6.11 -17.98 -0.37
N ALA A 463 6.29 -17.39 0.81
CA ALA A 463 5.67 -17.85 2.04
C ALA A 463 5.24 -16.69 2.94
N LEU A 464 4.14 -16.85 3.66
CA LEU A 464 3.78 -16.02 4.80
C LEU A 464 4.53 -16.53 6.04
N CYS A 465 5.24 -15.63 6.71
CA CYS A 465 6.08 -15.96 7.86
C CYS A 465 5.73 -15.06 9.04
N PHE A 466 5.91 -15.55 10.26
CA PHE A 466 5.65 -14.79 11.49
C PHE A 466 6.45 -15.33 12.69
N PRO A 467 6.77 -14.49 13.69
CA PRO A 467 7.36 -14.92 14.96
C PRO A 467 6.30 -15.56 15.84
N GLN A 468 6.46 -16.88 16.13
CA GLN A 468 5.48 -17.66 16.88
C GLN A 468 5.51 -17.43 18.40
N ASN A 469 6.43 -16.66 18.92
CA ASN A 469 6.57 -16.35 20.34
C ASN A 469 5.86 -15.05 20.74
N GLN A 470 5.09 -14.43 19.85
CA GLN A 470 4.37 -13.18 20.08
C GLN A 470 2.89 -13.38 19.78
N TYR A 471 2.03 -12.95 20.70
CA TYR A 471 0.57 -13.01 20.52
C TYR A 471 0.09 -12.00 19.47
N GLU A 472 0.40 -10.71 19.67
CA GLU A 472 0.20 -9.67 18.66
C GLU A 472 1.41 -9.68 17.73
N THR A 473 1.22 -10.15 16.52
CA THR A 473 2.27 -10.30 15.53
C THR A 473 1.79 -9.88 14.14
N SER A 474 2.60 -10.07 13.15
CA SER A 474 2.24 -9.83 11.76
C SER A 474 2.79 -10.94 10.86
N LEU A 475 2.01 -11.28 9.84
CA LEU A 475 2.49 -12.12 8.76
C LEU A 475 3.27 -11.23 7.79
N PHE A 476 4.56 -11.40 7.70
CA PHE A 476 5.34 -10.82 6.62
C PHE A 476 5.43 -11.81 5.45
N PHE A 477 5.46 -11.27 4.25
CA PHE A 477 5.50 -12.09 3.04
C PHE A 477 6.92 -12.08 2.47
N ALA A 478 7.51 -13.26 2.31
CA ALA A 478 8.88 -13.41 1.89
C ALA A 478 9.00 -14.26 0.63
N LYS A 479 9.94 -13.86 -0.23
CA LYS A 479 10.38 -14.60 -1.41
C LYS A 479 11.72 -15.24 -1.11
N PHE A 480 11.80 -16.54 -1.24
CA PHE A 480 12.98 -17.37 -0.98
C PHE A 480 13.55 -17.90 -2.30
N SER A 481 14.85 -18.04 -2.38
CA SER A 481 15.51 -18.70 -3.52
C SER A 481 15.40 -20.23 -3.41
N LEU A 482 15.13 -20.91 -4.52
CA LEU A 482 15.16 -22.38 -4.56
C LEU A 482 16.60 -22.93 -4.53
N GLN A 483 17.61 -22.14 -4.89
CA GLN A 483 18.99 -22.60 -5.07
C GLN A 483 19.93 -22.22 -3.92
N LYS A 484 19.59 -21.14 -3.18
CA LYS A 484 20.46 -20.57 -2.15
C LYS A 484 19.67 -20.25 -0.88
N PRO A 485 20.29 -20.32 0.30
CA PRO A 485 19.64 -19.98 1.58
C PRO A 485 19.53 -18.46 1.76
N GLU A 486 18.76 -17.80 0.91
CA GLU A 486 18.52 -16.34 0.93
C GLU A 486 17.04 -16.02 0.71
N TYR A 487 16.58 -14.92 1.31
CA TYR A 487 15.23 -14.42 1.12
C TYR A 487 15.18 -12.90 1.13
N GLU A 488 14.11 -12.36 0.56
CA GLU A 488 13.75 -10.95 0.60
C GLU A 488 12.29 -10.79 1.06
N ILE A 489 12.01 -9.76 1.85
CA ILE A 489 10.64 -9.42 2.23
C ILE A 489 10.01 -8.67 1.06
N VAL A 490 8.85 -9.14 0.64
CA VAL A 490 8.03 -8.53 -0.40
C VAL A 490 6.68 -8.14 0.16
N SER A 491 6.07 -7.09 -0.36
CA SER A 491 4.82 -6.48 0.15
C SER A 491 4.89 -5.96 1.59
N ASN A 492 3.79 -5.37 2.05
CA ASN A 492 3.58 -5.03 3.45
C ASN A 492 3.13 -6.26 4.27
N SER A 493 3.14 -6.14 5.59
CA SER A 493 2.70 -7.20 6.50
C SER A 493 1.18 -7.18 6.74
N ILE A 494 0.62 -8.35 7.08
CA ILE A 494 -0.78 -8.53 7.50
C ILE A 494 -0.81 -8.62 9.03
N PRO A 495 -1.62 -7.82 9.76
CA PRO A 495 -1.81 -7.99 11.19
C PRO A 495 -2.33 -9.39 11.52
N PHE A 496 -1.74 -10.05 12.51
CA PHE A 496 -2.09 -11.40 12.91
C PHE A 496 -2.01 -11.57 14.43
N TYR A 497 -2.98 -12.28 15.00
CA TYR A 497 -2.99 -12.68 16.41
C TYR A 497 -2.71 -14.17 16.50
N PHE A 498 -1.50 -14.53 16.91
CA PHE A 498 -1.12 -15.93 17.05
C PHE A 498 -1.42 -16.45 18.46
N ASN A 499 -2.40 -17.30 18.57
CA ASN A 499 -2.78 -18.00 19.80
C ASN A 499 -2.68 -19.52 19.61
N ASP A 500 -1.50 -19.98 19.25
CA ASP A 500 -1.17 -21.38 18.97
C ASP A 500 -2.29 -22.09 18.19
N ILE A 501 -2.87 -23.14 18.74
CA ILE A 501 -3.90 -23.95 18.07
C ILE A 501 -5.23 -23.21 17.81
N LEU A 502 -5.47 -22.04 18.41
CA LEU A 502 -6.68 -21.24 18.25
C LEU A 502 -6.57 -20.20 17.13
N SER A 503 -5.47 -20.22 16.42
CA SER A 503 -5.21 -19.32 15.29
C SER A 503 -4.69 -20.11 14.09
N TYR A 504 -4.88 -19.56 12.90
CA TYR A 504 -4.42 -20.20 11.67
C TYR A 504 -4.26 -19.16 10.56
N ALA A 505 -3.27 -19.36 9.72
CA ALA A 505 -3.08 -18.61 8.49
C ALA A 505 -2.69 -19.53 7.34
N ASP A 506 -3.12 -19.18 6.12
CA ASP A 506 -2.81 -19.95 4.91
C ASP A 506 -2.69 -19.02 3.69
N LEU A 507 -2.11 -19.55 2.61
CA LEU A 507 -1.81 -18.83 1.38
C LEU A 507 -2.28 -19.64 0.17
N PHE A 508 -3.12 -19.03 -0.69
CA PHE A 508 -3.65 -19.63 -1.90
C PHE A 508 -3.36 -18.78 -3.12
N GLN A 509 -3.31 -19.39 -4.28
CA GLN A 509 -3.13 -18.70 -5.56
C GLN A 509 -4.28 -19.00 -6.52
N ASN A 510 -4.95 -17.96 -6.99
CA ASN A 510 -5.81 -18.07 -8.17
C ASN A 510 -4.95 -17.82 -9.43
N LYS A 511 -4.60 -18.89 -10.13
CA LYS A 511 -3.77 -18.83 -11.33
C LYS A 511 -4.44 -18.11 -12.51
N LYS A 512 -5.80 -18.08 -12.56
CA LYS A 512 -6.56 -17.41 -13.62
C LYS A 512 -6.51 -15.90 -13.50
N THR A 513 -6.70 -15.36 -12.27
CA THR A 513 -6.66 -13.92 -12.01
C THR A 513 -5.25 -13.42 -11.72
N LYS A 514 -4.28 -14.32 -11.53
CA LYS A 514 -2.91 -14.00 -11.08
C LYS A 514 -2.93 -13.25 -9.74
N GLU A 515 -3.74 -13.72 -8.80
CA GLU A 515 -3.83 -13.15 -7.45
C GLU A 515 -3.47 -14.18 -6.40
N LEU A 516 -2.83 -13.72 -5.35
CA LEU A 516 -2.57 -14.44 -4.11
C LEU A 516 -3.63 -14.06 -3.08
N TYR A 517 -4.07 -15.03 -2.31
CA TYR A 517 -5.03 -14.85 -1.22
C TYR A 517 -4.43 -15.36 0.08
N ALA A 518 -4.31 -14.47 1.06
CA ALA A 518 -3.99 -14.83 2.42
C ALA A 518 -5.29 -14.88 3.24
N ILE A 519 -5.47 -15.94 4.00
CA ILE A 519 -6.57 -16.08 4.94
C ILE A 519 -6.04 -16.25 6.34
N THR A 520 -6.65 -15.59 7.29
CA THR A 520 -6.33 -15.70 8.72
C THR A 520 -7.58 -15.93 9.52
N PHE A 521 -7.48 -16.72 10.59
CA PHE A 521 -8.44 -16.65 11.67
C PHE A 521 -7.74 -16.67 13.03
N SER A 522 -8.38 -16.06 14.02
CA SER A 522 -7.98 -16.11 15.42
C SER A 522 -9.21 -16.10 16.31
N SER A 523 -9.09 -16.77 17.46
CA SER A 523 -10.08 -16.73 18.54
C SER A 523 -9.39 -16.67 19.89
N LEU A 524 -10.04 -16.05 20.86
CA LEU A 524 -9.62 -16.15 22.28
C LEU A 524 -10.11 -17.49 22.86
N SER A 525 -9.42 -18.00 23.88
CA SER A 525 -9.82 -19.25 24.54
C SER A 525 -11.22 -19.17 25.15
N THR A 526 -11.62 -17.97 25.59
CA THR A 526 -12.93 -17.67 26.21
C THR A 526 -14.05 -17.44 25.20
N ASP A 527 -13.71 -17.16 23.93
CA ASP A 527 -14.69 -16.80 22.92
C ASP A 527 -15.39 -18.03 22.31
N SER A 528 -16.67 -17.87 22.02
CA SER A 528 -17.44 -18.82 21.21
C SER A 528 -17.33 -18.59 19.70
N SER A 529 -16.62 -17.54 19.29
CA SER A 529 -16.48 -17.09 17.91
C SER A 529 -15.02 -16.97 17.50
N ALA A 530 -14.78 -16.96 16.19
CA ALA A 530 -13.51 -16.63 15.58
C ALA A 530 -13.72 -15.54 14.51
N THR A 531 -12.74 -14.65 14.37
CA THR A 531 -12.73 -13.66 13.29
C THR A 531 -11.90 -14.20 12.13
N VAL A 532 -12.53 -14.31 10.95
CA VAL A 532 -11.89 -14.72 9.69
C VAL A 532 -11.65 -13.47 8.85
N SER A 533 -10.45 -13.32 8.30
CA SER A 533 -10.10 -12.24 7.37
C SER A 533 -9.45 -12.79 6.11
N ILE A 534 -9.83 -12.25 4.95
CA ILE A 534 -9.29 -12.60 3.64
C ILE A 534 -8.63 -11.35 3.03
N TYR A 535 -7.40 -11.53 2.56
CA TYR A 535 -6.59 -10.50 1.91
C TYR A 535 -6.20 -10.97 0.51
N SER A 536 -6.01 -10.04 -0.44
CA SER A 536 -5.46 -10.35 -1.75
C SER A 536 -4.23 -9.50 -2.07
N LEU A 537 -3.35 -10.06 -2.90
CA LEU A 537 -2.16 -9.42 -3.45
C LEU A 537 -2.00 -9.88 -4.89
N SER A 538 -1.70 -8.96 -5.82
CA SER A 538 -1.45 -9.33 -7.22
C SER A 538 -0.11 -10.06 -7.37
N TYR A 539 -0.08 -11.08 -8.22
CA TYR A 539 1.13 -11.83 -8.55
C TYR A 539 1.79 -11.29 -9.84
N PRO A 540 3.12 -11.16 -9.93
CA PRO A 540 4.10 -11.40 -8.87
C PRO A 540 4.13 -10.29 -7.82
N PRO A 541 4.45 -10.61 -6.54
CA PRO A 541 4.59 -9.61 -5.50
C PRO A 541 5.83 -8.74 -5.69
N LEU A 542 5.74 -7.48 -5.28
CA LEU A 542 6.82 -6.50 -5.35
C LEU A 542 7.17 -6.01 -3.95
N SER A 543 8.43 -5.66 -3.74
CA SER A 543 8.84 -4.99 -2.52
C SER A 543 8.16 -3.63 -2.40
N SER A 544 7.55 -3.35 -1.24
CA SER A 544 6.90 -2.07 -0.95
C SER A 544 7.88 -0.89 -0.97
N GLU A 545 9.17 -1.13 -0.74
CA GLU A 545 10.21 -0.08 -0.75
C GLU A 545 10.65 0.33 -2.17
N THR A 546 10.61 -0.57 -3.13
CA THR A 546 11.13 -0.34 -4.50
C THR A 546 10.06 0.03 -5.52
N SER A 547 8.80 -0.27 -5.25
CA SER A 547 7.75 -0.22 -6.27
C SER A 547 6.95 1.08 -6.31
N VAL A 548 6.77 1.76 -5.16
CA VAL A 548 5.75 2.82 -5.01
C VAL A 548 6.31 4.21 -5.21
N TYR A 549 7.57 4.45 -4.85
CA TYR A 549 8.13 5.79 -4.91
C TYR A 549 9.15 5.94 -6.02
N GLN A 550 8.82 6.80 -7.00
CA GLN A 550 9.81 7.34 -7.91
C GLN A 550 10.79 8.17 -7.08
N SER A 551 11.98 7.62 -6.79
CA SER A 551 13.06 8.47 -6.33
C SER A 551 13.35 9.47 -7.45
N VAL A 552 13.33 10.74 -7.13
CA VAL A 552 13.67 11.86 -8.04
C VAL A 552 15.07 11.68 -8.69
N ASN A 553 15.82 10.65 -8.28
CA ASN A 553 17.20 10.37 -8.67
C ASN A 553 17.42 9.18 -9.61
N ASP A 554 16.37 8.56 -10.16
CA ASP A 554 16.58 7.39 -11.05
C ASP A 554 17.27 7.74 -12.39
N HIS A 555 17.34 9.03 -12.73
CA HIS A 555 18.17 9.50 -13.86
C HIS A 555 19.68 9.38 -13.64
N SER A 556 20.15 9.30 -12.39
CA SER A 556 21.58 9.16 -12.09
C SER A 556 22.06 7.72 -12.35
N HIS A 557 21.25 6.72 -12.01
CA HIS A 557 21.60 5.31 -12.27
C HIS A 557 21.58 4.95 -13.76
N ARG A 558 20.62 5.51 -14.51
CA ARG A 558 20.61 5.32 -15.97
C ARG A 558 21.80 6.00 -16.65
N LYS A 559 22.20 7.18 -16.18
CA LYS A 559 23.43 7.85 -16.63
C LYS A 559 24.69 7.10 -16.19
N GLN A 560 24.72 6.51 -14.99
CA GLN A 560 25.81 5.69 -14.51
C GLN A 560 25.90 4.33 -15.22
N LEU A 561 24.75 3.70 -15.57
CA LEU A 561 24.71 2.47 -16.36
C LEU A 561 25.13 2.73 -17.81
N ILE A 562 24.70 3.85 -18.41
CA ILE A 562 25.11 4.29 -19.74
C ILE A 562 26.60 4.70 -19.70
N ALA A 563 27.07 5.40 -18.69
CA ALA A 563 28.48 5.72 -18.49
C ALA A 563 29.32 4.46 -18.24
N GLY A 564 28.81 3.47 -17.50
CA GLY A 564 29.44 2.19 -17.25
C GLY A 564 29.55 1.29 -18.48
N ILE A 565 28.70 1.49 -19.49
CA ILE A 565 28.76 0.78 -20.78
C ILE A 565 29.59 1.57 -21.81
N ILE A 566 29.46 2.87 -21.84
CA ILE A 566 30.18 3.74 -22.79
C ILE A 566 31.68 3.86 -22.39
N PHE A 567 32.01 3.83 -21.10
CA PHE A 567 33.39 4.00 -20.62
C PHE A 567 34.31 2.87 -21.05
N PRO A 568 33.98 1.56 -20.98
CA PRO A 568 34.81 0.51 -21.57
C PRO A 568 34.90 0.60 -23.09
N ILE A 569 33.80 0.98 -23.79
CA ILE A 569 33.81 1.16 -25.25
C ILE A 569 34.72 2.31 -25.64
N LEU A 570 34.72 3.43 -24.93
CA LEU A 570 35.66 4.53 -25.12
C LEU A 570 37.09 4.15 -24.77
N ILE A 571 37.32 3.36 -23.72
CA ILE A 571 38.66 2.83 -23.40
C ILE A 571 39.19 1.92 -24.52
N PHE A 572 38.36 1.04 -25.05
CA PHE A 572 38.74 0.20 -26.21
C PHE A 572 38.96 1.00 -27.49
N ALA A 573 38.16 2.07 -27.71
CA ALA A 573 38.35 2.99 -28.82
C ALA A 573 39.60 3.84 -28.64
N VAL A 574 39.91 4.30 -27.43
CA VAL A 574 41.13 5.07 -27.12
C VAL A 574 42.37 4.18 -27.20
N ILE A 575 42.30 2.94 -26.73
CA ILE A 575 43.40 1.96 -26.85
C ILE A 575 43.61 1.66 -28.36
N GLY A 576 42.57 1.46 -29.14
CA GLY A 576 42.66 1.30 -30.59
C GLY A 576 43.24 2.54 -31.29
N TYR A 577 42.81 3.75 -30.85
CA TYR A 577 43.31 5.00 -31.37
C TYR A 577 44.77 5.31 -30.97
N LEU A 578 45.14 5.00 -29.71
CA LEU A 578 46.55 5.15 -29.22
C LEU A 578 47.49 4.16 -29.87
N LEU A 579 47.01 3.01 -30.27
CA LEU A 579 47.78 2.05 -31.08
C LEU A 579 47.96 2.49 -32.55
N LEU A 580 47.08 3.39 -33.00
CA LEU A 580 47.10 3.97 -34.37
C LEU A 580 47.79 5.34 -34.45
N LYS A 581 48.05 6.01 -33.29
CA LYS A 581 48.60 7.37 -33.27
C LYS A 581 49.82 7.53 -32.36
N LYS A 582 50.90 6.83 -32.67
CA LYS A 582 52.24 7.33 -32.40
C LYS A 582 52.59 8.33 -33.54
N LYS A 583 52.07 9.58 -33.46
CA LYS A 583 52.72 10.79 -34.04
C LYS A 583 51.89 12.06 -33.84
N LYS A 584 52.55 13.08 -33.19
CA LYS A 584 52.38 14.56 -33.18
C LYS A 584 51.30 15.21 -32.34
N ILE A 585 51.59 15.84 -31.31
CA ILE A 585 52.06 17.03 -30.56
C ILE A 585 51.50 18.40 -31.05
N LYS A 586 50.98 19.17 -30.01
CA LYS A 586 50.79 20.63 -29.85
C LYS A 586 49.45 21.22 -30.35
N ALA A 587 48.79 22.16 -29.70
CA ALA A 587 48.95 23.09 -28.58
C ALA A 587 47.59 23.72 -28.20
N LYS A 588 47.53 24.25 -26.98
CA LYS A 588 46.53 25.18 -26.35
C LYS A 588 46.38 26.53 -27.05
N PRO A 589 45.58 27.55 -26.64
CA PRO A 589 44.77 27.75 -25.43
C PRO A 589 43.41 28.56 -25.56
N GLU A 590 42.68 28.61 -24.46
CA GLU A 590 42.01 29.70 -23.70
C GLU A 590 41.07 30.72 -24.42
N SER A 591 39.90 31.05 -23.86
CA SER A 591 39.50 32.06 -22.88
C SER A 591 37.97 32.30 -22.91
N GLU A 592 37.32 32.36 -21.78
CA GLU A 592 36.70 33.51 -21.08
C GLU A 592 35.59 34.26 -21.89
N LEU A 593 34.51 34.73 -21.38
CA LEU A 593 34.03 35.39 -20.16
C LEU A 593 32.56 35.85 -20.31
N ASN A 594 31.86 35.86 -19.20
CA ASN A 594 30.90 36.90 -18.73
C ASN A 594 29.55 37.15 -19.47
N THR A 595 28.52 37.32 -18.79
CA THR A 595 27.92 38.06 -17.69
C THR A 595 26.56 38.70 -18.09
N ASP A 596 25.77 38.86 -17.08
CA ASP A 596 24.74 39.86 -16.76
C ASP A 596 23.31 39.65 -17.26
N ALA A 597 22.39 39.46 -16.44
CA ALA A 597 21.71 40.23 -15.34
C ALA A 597 20.51 41.07 -15.83
N VAL A 598 19.56 41.18 -14.93
CA VAL A 598 18.65 42.32 -14.63
C VAL A 598 17.16 42.15 -15.05
N ILE A 599 16.35 41.92 -14.04
CA ILE A 599 15.44 42.75 -13.23
C ILE A 599 14.03 43.08 -13.82
N ASP A 600 13.07 42.85 -12.92
CA ASP A 600 11.88 43.60 -12.49
C ASP A 600 10.60 43.52 -13.35
N THR A 601 9.47 43.60 -12.82
CA THR A 601 8.73 44.12 -11.63
C THR A 601 7.26 43.78 -11.75
N ASP A 602 6.66 43.55 -10.60
CA ASP A 602 5.34 43.93 -10.06
C ASP A 602 4.06 44.11 -10.93
N GLN A 603 2.99 43.61 -10.44
CA GLN A 603 1.80 44.28 -9.86
C GLN A 603 0.56 43.37 -9.91
N GLU A 604 0.04 43.01 -8.78
CA GLU A 604 -1.14 43.45 -8.01
C GLU A 604 -2.51 43.54 -8.73
N TRP A 605 -3.51 43.14 -7.92
CA TRP A 605 -4.95 43.53 -7.88
C TRP A 605 -5.92 42.53 -8.48
N ASN A 606 -7.06 42.21 -7.95
CA ASN A 606 -7.87 42.49 -6.75
C ASN A 606 -9.14 41.63 -6.84
N ASN A 607 -9.59 41.20 -5.68
CA ASN A 607 -10.96 40.91 -5.21
C ASN A 607 -12.17 40.98 -6.19
N SER A 608 -12.98 39.94 -6.14
CA SER A 608 -14.43 40.07 -5.90
C SER A 608 -15.01 38.82 -5.24
N MET A 609 -15.59 39.03 -4.08
CA MET A 609 -16.36 38.03 -3.30
C MET A 609 -17.65 37.68 -4.03
N ASN A 610 -18.06 36.42 -3.88
CA ASN A 610 -19.44 35.98 -4.03
C ASN A 610 -19.88 35.20 -2.78
N PRO A 611 -21.10 35.39 -2.25
CA PRO A 611 -21.46 35.13 -0.85
C PRO A 611 -22.18 33.81 -0.61
N ASP A 612 -21.68 32.66 -1.06
CA ASP A 612 -22.24 31.34 -0.79
C ASP A 612 -21.23 30.28 -0.32
N GLU A 613 -20.05 30.70 0.19
CA GLU A 613 -19.08 29.83 0.89
C GLU A 613 -19.00 30.15 2.38
N GLU A 614 -20.13 30.11 3.06
CA GLU A 614 -20.17 30.15 4.51
C GLU A 614 -20.37 28.74 5.06
N PHE A 615 -19.29 27.99 5.27
CA PHE A 615 -19.13 27.07 6.40
C PHE A 615 -17.80 26.31 6.38
N LYS A 616 -16.68 27.04 6.17
CA LYS A 616 -15.40 26.67 6.79
C LYS A 616 -14.97 27.84 7.66
N ILE A 617 -15.59 27.92 8.84
CA ILE A 617 -15.22 28.93 9.81
C ILE A 617 -14.05 28.40 10.59
N THR A 618 -12.90 28.78 10.14
CA THR A 618 -11.79 29.16 10.99
C THR A 618 -11.19 30.42 10.36
N GLN A 619 -11.31 31.54 11.04
CA GLN A 619 -10.27 32.58 10.88
C GLN A 619 -8.98 31.94 11.38
N HIS A 620 -8.35 31.12 10.54
CA HIS A 620 -6.99 30.71 10.73
C HIS A 620 -6.16 32.00 10.65
N VAL A 621 -5.70 32.47 11.79
CA VAL A 621 -4.49 33.30 11.78
C VAL A 621 -3.49 32.49 10.99
N ASN A 622 -3.12 32.95 9.81
CA ASN A 622 -2.44 32.15 8.79
C ASN A 622 -0.97 31.91 9.20
N ASN A 623 -0.78 31.13 10.28
CA ASN A 623 0.53 30.79 10.84
C ASN A 623 1.40 30.06 9.80
N ARG A 624 0.79 29.44 8.78
CA ARG A 624 1.55 28.79 7.70
C ARG A 624 2.24 29.77 6.74
N ASN A 625 2.01 31.08 6.85
CA ASN A 625 2.77 32.09 6.11
C ASN A 625 4.06 32.53 6.80
N LYS A 626 4.39 31.96 7.97
CA LYS A 626 5.66 32.27 8.65
C LYS A 626 6.84 31.74 7.82
N LYS A 627 7.82 32.58 7.61
CA LYS A 627 9.15 32.22 7.09
C LYS A 627 9.90 31.46 8.18
N GLN A 628 10.92 30.70 7.82
CA GLN A 628 11.75 29.93 8.77
C GLN A 628 10.89 29.14 9.77
N SER A 629 10.17 28.16 9.28
CA SER A 629 9.19 27.48 10.11
C SER A 629 9.20 25.97 9.90
N ILE A 630 8.90 25.27 10.98
CA ILE A 630 8.72 23.82 11.02
C ILE A 630 7.30 23.56 11.50
N PHE A 631 6.52 22.85 10.69
CA PHE A 631 5.17 22.44 11.02
C PHE A 631 5.13 20.92 11.17
N LEU A 632 4.56 20.44 12.27
CA LEU A 632 4.38 19.01 12.58
C LEU A 632 2.90 18.64 12.72
N PHE A 633 2.01 19.60 13.00
CA PHE A 633 0.57 19.36 13.03
C PHE A 633 -0.02 19.33 11.63
N GLY A 634 -0.81 18.26 11.33
CA GLY A 634 -1.38 18.03 10.00
C GLY A 634 -0.37 17.54 8.96
N GLY A 635 0.90 17.32 9.35
CA GLY A 635 1.96 16.79 8.51
C GLY A 635 3.28 17.54 8.64
N PHE A 636 4.37 16.90 8.23
CA PHE A 636 5.70 17.48 8.26
C PHE A 636 5.90 18.50 7.13
N GLN A 637 6.23 19.73 7.48
CA GLN A 637 6.56 20.79 6.53
C GLN A 637 7.68 21.68 7.09
N VAL A 638 8.65 22.05 6.25
CA VAL A 638 9.75 22.96 6.60
C VAL A 638 9.83 24.09 5.57
N LYS A 639 9.93 25.32 6.04
CA LYS A 639 10.13 26.51 5.20
C LYS A 639 11.46 27.17 5.49
N ASP A 640 12.12 27.64 4.44
CA ASP A 640 13.40 28.33 4.49
C ASP A 640 13.26 29.79 4.95
N LYS A 641 14.40 30.51 5.05
CA LYS A 641 14.49 31.93 5.41
C LYS A 641 13.72 32.85 4.44
N ASN A 642 13.42 32.41 3.24
CA ASN A 642 12.66 33.16 2.25
C ASN A 642 11.15 32.84 2.30
N GLY A 643 10.77 31.78 3.01
CA GLY A 643 9.40 31.27 3.09
C GLY A 643 9.08 30.20 2.05
N ASN A 644 10.06 29.72 1.29
CA ASN A 644 9.87 28.63 0.34
C ASN A 644 9.75 27.29 1.09
N ASP A 645 8.95 26.38 0.54
CA ASP A 645 8.80 25.04 1.09
C ASP A 645 9.98 24.16 0.65
N VAL A 646 10.81 23.79 1.61
CA VAL A 646 11.98 22.90 1.42
C VAL A 646 11.72 21.47 1.93
N THR A 647 10.48 21.11 2.22
CA THR A 647 10.10 19.78 2.72
C THR A 647 10.55 18.66 1.76
N GLY A 648 10.55 18.91 0.47
CA GLY A 648 11.00 17.97 -0.56
C GLY A 648 12.50 17.63 -0.50
N GLU A 649 13.34 18.44 0.16
CA GLU A 649 14.77 18.16 0.34
C GLU A 649 15.03 17.05 1.39
N PHE A 650 14.03 16.77 2.24
CA PHE A 650 14.08 15.71 3.26
C PHE A 650 13.66 14.37 2.65
N SER A 651 14.61 13.52 2.28
CA SER A 651 14.29 12.13 1.97
C SER A 651 13.61 11.44 3.15
N PRO A 652 12.85 10.35 2.96
CA PRO A 652 12.13 9.69 4.06
C PRO A 652 13.00 9.40 5.28
N MET A 653 14.21 8.90 5.09
CA MET A 653 15.13 8.60 6.18
C MET A 653 15.75 9.87 6.81
N LEU A 654 16.04 10.91 6.02
CA LEU A 654 16.49 12.22 6.56
C LEU A 654 15.40 12.86 7.41
N ARG A 655 14.14 12.75 6.99
CA ARG A 655 12.97 13.21 7.73
C ARG A 655 12.87 12.48 9.07
N GLN A 656 12.97 11.15 9.09
CA GLN A 656 12.93 10.37 10.32
C GLN A 656 14.09 10.74 11.24
N LEU A 657 15.32 10.84 10.72
CA LEU A 657 16.49 11.26 11.48
C LEU A 657 16.31 12.64 12.11
N PHE A 658 15.83 13.61 11.34
CA PHE A 658 15.56 14.95 11.84
C PHE A 658 14.48 14.94 12.92
N LEU A 659 13.35 14.29 12.66
CA LEU A 659 12.21 14.25 13.57
C LEU A 659 12.54 13.57 14.90
N ILE A 660 13.23 12.44 14.90
CA ILE A 660 13.57 11.73 16.14
C ILE A 660 14.51 12.58 17.01
N ILE A 661 15.48 13.27 16.41
CA ILE A 661 16.37 14.17 17.16
C ILE A 661 15.59 15.41 17.65
N LEU A 662 14.74 16.01 16.81
CA LEU A 662 13.94 17.19 17.16
C LEU A 662 12.97 16.90 18.31
N LEU A 663 12.21 15.81 18.23
CA LEU A 663 11.24 15.44 19.26
C LEU A 663 11.91 15.11 20.59
N ASN A 664 13.08 14.43 20.57
CA ASN A 664 13.88 14.22 21.78
C ASN A 664 14.46 15.51 22.34
N THR A 665 14.84 16.45 21.48
CA THR A 665 15.33 17.78 21.94
C THR A 665 14.25 18.60 22.63
N LEU A 666 12.99 18.48 22.17
CA LEU A 666 11.85 19.24 22.70
C LEU A 666 11.16 18.55 23.89
N LYS A 667 11.61 17.36 24.28
CA LYS A 667 11.09 16.64 25.44
C LYS A 667 11.68 17.25 26.74
N GLU A 668 10.84 17.44 27.76
CA GLU A 668 11.27 17.90 29.07
C GLU A 668 12.27 16.91 29.69
N ASP A 669 13.26 17.44 30.40
CA ASP A 669 14.28 16.72 31.18
C ASP A 669 15.23 15.79 30.40
N VAL A 670 15.29 15.89 29.06
CA VAL A 670 16.16 15.04 28.23
C VAL A 670 17.20 15.87 27.49
N GLN A 671 18.46 15.43 27.55
CA GLN A 671 19.60 16.09 26.85
C GLN A 671 19.68 15.69 25.35
N GLY A 672 18.56 15.43 24.68
CA GLY A 672 18.55 14.92 23.31
C GLY A 672 18.52 13.39 23.24
N ILE A 673 18.90 12.80 22.12
CA ILE A 673 18.93 11.34 21.90
C ILE A 673 20.36 10.82 21.83
N SER A 674 20.64 9.69 22.48
CA SER A 674 21.98 9.08 22.41
C SER A 674 22.25 8.52 21.00
N SER A 675 23.54 8.44 20.64
CA SER A 675 23.95 7.85 19.38
C SER A 675 23.53 6.38 19.24
N VAL A 676 23.44 5.65 20.33
CA VAL A 676 23.04 4.23 20.35
C VAL A 676 21.53 4.10 20.09
N GLU A 677 20.72 4.83 20.86
CA GLU A 677 19.26 4.84 20.67
C GLU A 677 18.87 5.31 19.26
N LEU A 678 19.56 6.31 18.73
CA LEU A 678 19.33 6.80 17.38
C LEU A 678 19.65 5.75 16.31
N ASP A 679 20.76 5.05 16.48
CA ASP A 679 21.17 3.98 15.56
C ASP A 679 20.22 2.78 15.64
N ASP A 680 19.79 2.41 16.84
CA ASP A 680 18.85 1.30 17.05
C ASP A 680 17.44 1.64 16.50
N ALA A 681 16.99 2.87 16.62
CA ALA A 681 15.69 3.30 16.10
C ALA A 681 15.63 3.38 14.57
N LEU A 682 16.73 3.81 13.91
CA LEU A 682 16.72 4.06 12.47
C LEU A 682 17.39 2.96 11.65
N TRP A 683 18.30 2.19 12.23
CA TRP A 683 19.03 1.12 11.54
C TRP A 683 19.17 -0.14 12.39
N PRO A 684 18.08 -0.71 12.92
CA PRO A 684 18.12 -1.85 13.85
C PRO A 684 18.84 -3.07 13.25
N ASN A 685 18.80 -3.20 11.91
CA ASN A 685 19.39 -4.34 11.19
C ASN A 685 20.79 -4.06 10.62
N LYS A 686 21.46 -2.98 11.02
CA LYS A 686 22.82 -2.65 10.58
C LYS A 686 23.84 -2.90 11.67
N SER A 687 25.06 -3.28 11.27
CA SER A 687 26.17 -3.31 12.22
C SER A 687 26.41 -1.89 12.79
N ARG A 688 26.86 -1.78 14.03
CA ARG A 688 27.17 -0.49 14.67
C ARG A 688 28.10 0.39 13.81
N TYR A 689 29.03 -0.20 13.12
CA TYR A 689 29.93 0.52 12.20
C TYR A 689 29.14 1.09 10.99
N SER A 690 28.29 0.29 10.38
CA SER A 690 27.47 0.71 9.24
C SER A 690 26.43 1.78 9.65
N ALA A 691 25.77 1.60 10.80
CA ALA A 691 24.81 2.57 11.34
C ALA A 691 25.50 3.93 11.62
N ARG A 692 26.68 3.91 12.25
CA ARG A 692 27.49 5.12 12.49
C ARG A 692 27.85 5.84 11.18
N ASN A 693 28.25 5.13 10.15
CA ASN A 693 28.59 5.72 8.85
C ASN A 693 27.35 6.34 8.19
N ASN A 694 26.22 5.63 8.19
CA ASN A 694 24.95 6.14 7.66
C ASN A 694 24.53 7.40 8.39
N ARG A 695 24.56 7.39 9.73
CA ARG A 695 24.26 8.56 10.56
C ARG A 695 25.16 9.76 10.20
N SER A 696 26.47 9.54 10.08
CA SER A 696 27.41 10.63 9.77
C SER A 696 27.12 11.27 8.41
N VAL A 697 26.85 10.47 7.39
CA VAL A 697 26.51 10.96 6.04
C VAL A 697 25.17 11.74 6.09
N MET A 698 24.17 11.23 6.81
CA MET A 698 22.85 11.84 6.85
C MET A 698 22.86 13.12 7.70
N ILE A 699 23.61 13.17 8.80
CA ILE A 699 23.80 14.41 9.58
C ILE A 699 24.46 15.48 8.72
N SER A 700 25.46 15.12 7.91
CA SER A 700 26.09 16.08 6.98
C SER A 700 25.08 16.64 5.98
N ARG A 701 24.20 15.79 5.43
CA ARG A 701 23.13 16.22 4.52
C ARG A 701 22.10 17.11 5.22
N LEU A 702 21.70 16.80 6.46
CA LEU A 702 20.81 17.65 7.24
C LEU A 702 21.42 19.03 7.47
N ARG A 703 22.71 19.11 7.80
CA ARG A 703 23.38 20.39 7.98
C ARG A 703 23.36 21.25 6.71
N GLN A 704 23.53 20.65 5.54
CA GLN A 704 23.41 21.37 4.26
C GLN A 704 22.00 21.94 4.05
N ILE A 705 20.95 21.18 4.37
CA ILE A 705 19.57 21.67 4.30
C ILE A 705 19.35 22.80 5.31
N PHE A 706 19.90 22.68 6.51
CA PHE A 706 19.76 23.67 7.58
C PHE A 706 20.42 25.01 7.27
N GLU A 707 21.48 25.06 6.46
CA GLU A 707 22.07 26.30 5.95
C GLU A 707 21.06 27.11 5.15
N ASN A 708 20.18 26.46 4.39
CA ASN A 708 19.11 27.13 3.63
C ASN A 708 17.95 27.57 4.54
N VAL A 709 17.61 26.79 5.55
CA VAL A 709 16.54 27.10 6.52
C VAL A 709 16.96 28.27 7.40
N GLY A 710 18.22 28.32 7.85
CA GLY A 710 18.75 29.31 8.77
C GLY A 710 18.31 29.11 10.22
N PHE A 711 19.13 29.56 11.19
CA PHE A 711 18.88 29.43 12.65
C PHE A 711 18.54 28.01 13.14
N LEU A 712 18.89 27.01 12.36
CA LEU A 712 18.71 25.59 12.65
C LEU A 712 20.06 24.87 12.56
N ASN A 713 20.46 24.16 13.61
CA ASN A 713 21.70 23.40 13.63
C ASN A 713 21.52 22.07 14.35
N ILE A 714 22.38 21.12 14.04
CA ILE A 714 22.42 19.81 14.69
C ILE A 714 23.78 19.58 15.31
N GLU A 715 23.79 19.37 16.61
CA GLU A 715 25.00 19.24 17.44
C GLU A 715 25.04 17.90 18.17
N SER A 716 26.24 17.47 18.49
CA SER A 716 26.44 16.31 19.35
C SER A 716 27.35 16.70 20.53
N THR A 717 26.87 16.45 21.74
CA THR A 717 27.61 16.65 22.98
C THR A 717 27.53 15.36 23.81
N ASN A 718 28.67 14.81 24.21
CA ASN A 718 28.76 13.57 25.00
C ASN A 718 27.99 12.38 24.38
N SER A 719 28.05 12.24 23.02
CA SER A 719 27.33 11.21 22.25
C SER A 719 25.79 11.38 22.20
N TYR A 720 25.24 12.48 22.67
CA TYR A 720 23.85 12.88 22.54
C TYR A 720 23.67 13.87 21.38
N TRP A 721 22.65 13.66 20.58
CA TRP A 721 22.31 14.53 19.44
C TRP A 721 21.15 15.43 19.79
N VAL A 722 21.29 16.71 19.46
CA VAL A 722 20.28 17.76 19.70
C VAL A 722 20.12 18.62 18.45
N VAL A 723 18.91 19.12 18.25
CA VAL A 723 18.60 20.15 17.25
C VAL A 723 18.55 21.50 17.96
N LYS A 724 19.45 22.40 17.62
CA LYS A 724 19.42 23.78 18.09
C LYS A 724 18.45 24.59 17.24
N LEU A 725 17.33 24.96 17.81
CA LEU A 725 16.33 25.85 17.23
C LEU A 725 16.59 27.27 17.73
N GLY A 726 16.98 28.17 16.86
CA GLY A 726 17.09 29.60 17.17
C GLY A 726 15.72 30.19 17.54
N ASP A 727 15.71 31.32 18.25
CA ASP A 727 14.47 31.99 18.67
C ASP A 727 13.63 32.49 17.48
N GLU A 728 14.28 32.76 16.36
CA GLU A 728 13.63 33.27 15.14
C GLU A 728 12.91 32.16 14.34
N ILE A 729 13.23 30.87 14.58
CA ILE A 729 12.57 29.80 13.87
C ILE A 729 11.28 29.41 14.59
N TYR A 730 10.18 29.44 13.86
CA TYR A 730 8.90 28.98 14.38
C TYR A 730 8.79 27.45 14.29
N CYS A 731 8.38 26.80 15.37
CA CYS A 731 8.02 25.39 15.39
C CYS A 731 6.69 25.24 16.11
N ASP A 732 5.66 24.77 15.40
CA ASP A 732 4.30 24.63 15.93
C ASP A 732 4.23 23.69 17.12
N TYR A 733 4.98 22.58 17.10
CA TYR A 733 5.05 21.63 18.21
C TYR A 733 5.74 22.21 19.44
N ARG A 734 6.84 22.97 19.27
CA ARG A 734 7.50 23.69 20.37
C ARG A 734 6.53 24.70 21.00
N GLU A 735 5.82 25.46 20.17
CA GLU A 735 4.81 26.43 20.62
C GLU A 735 3.69 25.75 21.42
N ALA A 736 3.14 24.65 20.92
CA ALA A 736 2.07 23.91 21.59
C ALA A 736 2.54 23.35 22.95
N LEU A 737 3.74 22.74 23.01
CA LEU A 737 4.30 22.23 24.27
C LEU A 737 4.52 23.36 25.30
N SER A 738 5.05 24.50 24.85
CA SER A 738 5.26 25.68 25.73
C SER A 738 3.94 26.21 26.29
N LEU A 739 2.88 26.28 25.45
CA LEU A 739 1.54 26.68 25.89
C LEU A 739 0.93 25.68 26.88
N ILE A 740 1.04 24.38 26.60
CA ILE A 740 0.54 23.34 27.51
C ILE A 740 1.25 23.44 28.85
N GLN A 741 2.58 23.57 28.85
CA GLN A 741 3.39 23.68 30.07
C GLN A 741 3.06 24.95 30.87
N SER A 742 2.94 26.08 30.18
CA SER A 742 2.55 27.35 30.82
C SER A 742 1.20 27.26 31.52
N MET A 743 0.20 26.62 30.85
CA MET A 743 -1.17 26.47 31.37
C MET A 743 -1.33 25.36 32.41
N LYS A 744 -0.27 24.61 32.75
CA LYS A 744 -0.28 23.79 33.99
C LYS A 744 -0.51 24.65 35.23
N ASN A 745 0.04 25.87 35.23
CA ASN A 745 -0.38 26.89 36.21
C ASN A 745 -1.73 27.48 35.79
N LYS A 746 -2.73 27.43 36.68
CA LYS A 746 -4.08 27.92 36.45
C LYS A 746 -4.14 29.41 36.13
N ASP A 747 -3.25 30.21 36.68
CA ASP A 747 -3.19 31.65 36.43
C ASP A 747 -2.86 32.02 34.98
N ASN A 748 -2.19 31.12 34.27
CA ASN A 748 -1.84 31.28 32.85
C ASN A 748 -2.92 30.76 31.90
N ARG A 749 -4.01 30.18 32.39
CA ARG A 749 -5.14 29.72 31.60
C ARG A 749 -6.02 30.90 31.20
N THR A 750 -5.53 31.74 30.33
CA THR A 750 -6.27 32.86 29.75
C THR A 750 -6.97 32.45 28.47
N LYS A 751 -8.04 33.14 28.10
CA LYS A 751 -8.72 32.94 26.79
C LYS A 751 -7.73 33.02 25.63
N GLU A 752 -6.79 33.98 25.67
CA GLU A 752 -5.78 34.18 24.64
C GLU A 752 -4.86 32.96 24.48
N ASN A 753 -4.34 32.39 25.57
CA ASN A 753 -3.47 31.21 25.55
C ASN A 753 -4.22 29.97 25.09
N VAL A 754 -5.48 29.78 25.48
CA VAL A 754 -6.32 28.67 25.02
C VAL A 754 -6.55 28.79 23.53
N MET A 755 -6.98 29.95 23.05
CA MET A 755 -7.22 30.14 21.61
C MET A 755 -5.93 30.05 20.79
N LYS A 756 -4.81 30.50 21.30
CA LYS A 756 -3.50 30.35 20.67
C LYS A 756 -3.11 28.88 20.53
N LEU A 757 -3.34 28.06 21.57
CA LEU A 757 -3.10 26.61 21.51
C LEU A 757 -4.01 25.95 20.47
N LEU A 758 -5.32 26.19 20.53
CA LEU A 758 -6.29 25.61 19.58
C LEU A 758 -5.92 25.99 18.14
N ASN A 759 -5.55 27.25 17.88
CA ASN A 759 -5.12 27.69 16.55
C ASN A 759 -3.82 27.00 16.10
N THR A 760 -2.87 26.76 17.00
CA THR A 760 -1.59 26.12 16.68
C THR A 760 -1.79 24.67 16.24
N ILE A 761 -2.72 23.94 16.87
CA ILE A 761 -3.00 22.53 16.58
C ILE A 761 -4.15 22.31 15.59
N SER A 762 -4.80 23.36 15.12
CA SER A 762 -5.98 23.30 14.23
C SER A 762 -5.73 22.64 12.87
N TYR A 763 -4.47 22.51 12.47
CA TYR A 763 -4.07 21.88 11.20
C TYR A 763 -4.14 20.34 11.23
N GLY A 764 -4.42 19.74 12.37
CA GLY A 764 -4.59 18.30 12.54
C GLY A 764 -3.72 17.70 13.63
N VAL A 765 -3.74 16.38 13.74
CA VAL A 765 -2.94 15.65 14.73
C VAL A 765 -1.43 15.72 14.43
N LEU A 766 -0.61 15.44 15.43
CA LEU A 766 0.85 15.43 15.31
C LEU A 766 1.30 14.35 14.32
N LEU A 767 2.04 14.74 13.27
CA LEU A 767 2.69 13.85 12.30
C LEU A 767 1.79 12.70 11.80
N PRO A 768 0.60 12.98 11.22
CA PRO A 768 -0.38 11.93 10.86
C PRO A 768 0.19 10.92 9.86
N ASN A 769 1.11 11.34 8.99
CA ASN A 769 1.67 10.54 7.90
C ASN A 769 3.00 9.85 8.25
N ILE A 770 3.46 9.95 9.50
CA ILE A 770 4.65 9.23 9.97
C ILE A 770 4.19 8.02 10.79
N GLN A 771 4.39 6.84 10.24
CA GLN A 771 4.11 5.56 10.89
C GLN A 771 5.44 4.89 11.24
N ALA A 772 5.95 5.17 12.44
CA ALA A 772 7.16 4.56 12.96
C ALA A 772 6.97 4.34 14.46
N GLU A 773 7.35 3.18 14.98
CA GLU A 773 7.14 2.78 16.38
C GLU A 773 7.66 3.84 17.37
N TRP A 774 8.82 4.41 17.08
CA TRP A 774 9.42 5.43 17.93
C TRP A 774 8.61 6.73 18.04
N VAL A 775 7.76 7.08 17.04
CA VAL A 775 6.97 8.32 17.06
C VAL A 775 5.66 8.18 17.83
N ASP A 776 5.15 6.97 18.00
CA ASP A 776 3.83 6.74 18.61
C ASP A 776 3.81 7.14 20.10
N SER A 777 4.91 6.96 20.81
CA SER A 777 5.06 7.43 22.20
C SER A 777 4.95 8.96 22.32
N TYR A 778 5.45 9.72 21.35
CA TYR A 778 5.35 11.19 21.33
C TYR A 778 3.93 11.65 21.01
N LYS A 779 3.27 10.99 20.04
CA LYS A 779 1.87 11.27 19.68
C LYS A 779 0.95 11.01 20.88
N ALA A 780 1.11 9.87 21.54
CA ALA A 780 0.31 9.49 22.69
C ALA A 780 0.54 10.43 23.88
N ASN A 781 1.80 10.75 24.19
CA ASN A 781 2.12 11.66 25.29
C ASN A 781 1.56 13.06 25.05
N PHE A 782 1.71 13.61 23.83
CA PHE A 782 1.14 14.90 23.48
C PHE A 782 -0.39 14.89 23.57
N ALA A 783 -1.04 13.86 23.01
CA ALA A 783 -2.49 13.69 23.03
C ALA A 783 -3.02 13.64 24.50
N ASN A 784 -2.39 12.86 25.36
CA ASN A 784 -2.79 12.75 26.77
C ASN A 784 -2.67 14.09 27.50
N GLN A 785 -1.53 14.79 27.38
CA GLN A 785 -1.36 16.11 28.00
C GLN A 785 -2.36 17.14 27.49
N LEU A 786 -2.69 17.10 26.21
CA LEU A 786 -3.66 17.98 25.59
C LEU A 786 -5.08 17.67 26.07
N ILE A 787 -5.49 16.40 26.07
CA ILE A 787 -6.80 15.96 26.54
C ILE A 787 -7.00 16.35 28.02
N ASP A 788 -6.02 16.08 28.86
CA ASP A 788 -6.07 16.43 30.29
C ASP A 788 -6.24 17.92 30.49
N LEU A 789 -5.43 18.73 29.80
CA LEU A 789 -5.50 20.20 29.89
C LEU A 789 -6.84 20.74 29.39
N LEU A 790 -7.28 20.33 28.19
CA LEU A 790 -8.52 20.82 27.60
C LEU A 790 -9.74 20.36 28.40
N THR A 791 -9.74 19.14 28.94
CA THR A 791 -10.77 18.65 29.85
C THR A 791 -10.84 19.46 31.13
N ASP A 792 -9.72 19.83 31.69
CA ASP A 792 -9.67 20.72 32.87
C ASP A 792 -10.20 22.13 32.55
N ILE A 793 -9.86 22.66 31.38
CA ILE A 793 -10.35 23.98 30.92
C ILE A 793 -11.86 23.97 30.77
N THR A 794 -12.49 22.89 30.28
CA THR A 794 -13.96 22.80 30.17
C THR A 794 -14.68 22.91 31.50
N LYS A 795 -14.02 22.59 32.63
CA LYS A 795 -14.57 22.64 33.97
C LYS A 795 -14.39 24.00 34.66
N GLN A 796 -13.56 24.88 34.10
CA GLN A 796 -13.30 26.23 34.63
C GLN A 796 -14.44 27.19 34.23
N LYS A 797 -15.19 27.70 35.20
CA LYS A 797 -16.29 28.65 34.97
C LYS A 797 -15.83 30.10 34.82
N ASP A 798 -14.63 30.40 35.29
CA ASP A 798 -14.07 31.74 35.34
C ASP A 798 -13.48 32.20 34.01
N LEU A 799 -13.37 31.28 33.04
CA LEU A 799 -12.88 31.59 31.70
C LEU A 799 -14.04 32.02 30.81
N GLU A 800 -14.15 33.28 30.46
CA GLU A 800 -15.18 33.85 29.60
C GLU A 800 -14.99 33.41 28.12
N LEU A 801 -15.25 32.15 27.84
CA LEU A 801 -15.23 31.60 26.47
C LEU A 801 -16.60 31.80 25.80
N SER A 802 -16.59 32.31 24.57
CA SER A 802 -17.80 32.39 23.77
C SER A 802 -18.34 31.00 23.38
N PRO A 803 -19.62 30.87 23.00
CA PRO A 803 -20.13 29.58 22.49
C PRO A 803 -19.34 29.04 21.31
N PHE A 804 -18.73 29.89 20.49
CA PHE A 804 -17.87 29.50 19.39
C PHE A 804 -16.51 28.98 19.87
N ASP A 805 -15.89 29.62 20.86
CA ASP A 805 -14.64 29.15 21.46
C ASP A 805 -14.83 27.76 22.12
N LEU A 806 -15.96 27.59 22.83
CA LEU A 806 -16.32 26.29 23.43
C LEU A 806 -16.59 25.21 22.40
N PHE A 807 -17.20 25.57 21.26
CA PHE A 807 -17.37 24.63 20.14
C PHE A 807 -16.00 24.18 19.58
N ASN A 808 -15.07 25.11 19.33
CA ASN A 808 -13.73 24.79 18.80
C ASN A 808 -12.94 23.90 19.79
N LEU A 809 -13.03 24.21 21.08
CA LEU A 809 -12.39 23.40 22.12
C LEU A 809 -12.95 21.97 22.15
N ALA A 810 -14.28 21.84 22.11
CA ALA A 810 -14.94 20.54 22.10
C ALA A 810 -14.65 19.74 20.81
N ASP A 811 -14.59 20.40 19.68
CA ASP A 811 -14.28 19.80 18.39
C ASP A 811 -12.83 19.29 18.37
N THR A 812 -11.91 20.07 18.92
CA THR A 812 -10.50 19.65 19.09
C THR A 812 -10.38 18.44 20.02
N LEU A 813 -11.07 18.43 21.15
CA LEU A 813 -11.09 17.28 22.05
C LEU A 813 -11.55 16.01 21.34
N LEU A 814 -12.62 16.09 20.54
CA LEU A 814 -13.15 14.96 19.78
C LEU A 814 -12.20 14.46 18.65
N VAL A 815 -11.26 15.28 18.21
CA VAL A 815 -10.20 14.83 17.28
C VAL A 815 -9.19 13.92 17.98
N TYR A 816 -8.86 14.21 19.25
CA TYR A 816 -7.87 13.46 20.03
C TYR A 816 -8.50 12.33 20.87
N ASP A 817 -9.75 12.48 21.27
CA ASP A 817 -10.54 11.49 22.00
C ASP A 817 -11.96 11.42 21.41
N LEU A 818 -12.13 10.53 20.44
CA LEU A 818 -13.34 10.37 19.63
C LEU A 818 -14.61 10.05 20.44
N LEU A 819 -14.46 9.51 21.65
CA LEU A 819 -15.55 9.07 22.50
C LEU A 819 -15.66 9.87 23.81
N ASN A 820 -15.15 11.08 23.82
CA ASN A 820 -15.21 11.98 24.96
C ASN A 820 -16.65 12.52 25.15
N ASP A 821 -17.33 12.02 26.19
CA ASP A 821 -18.72 12.40 26.51
C ASP A 821 -18.86 13.89 26.85
N ASP A 822 -17.91 14.44 27.59
CA ASP A 822 -17.94 15.85 28.01
C ASP A 822 -17.72 16.78 26.83
N ALA A 823 -16.86 16.39 25.89
CA ALA A 823 -16.67 17.11 24.64
C ALA A 823 -17.93 17.07 23.77
N LEU A 824 -18.61 15.94 23.66
CA LEU A 824 -19.89 15.86 22.95
C LEU A 824 -20.94 16.79 23.55
N LYS A 825 -21.12 16.76 24.90
CA LYS A 825 -22.06 17.64 25.62
C LYS A 825 -21.73 19.10 25.34
N LEU A 826 -20.47 19.47 25.48
CA LEU A 826 -20.01 20.83 25.23
C LEU A 826 -20.27 21.26 23.79
N LYS A 827 -19.93 20.42 22.81
CA LYS A 827 -20.16 20.69 21.38
C LYS A 827 -21.65 20.90 21.08
N CYS A 828 -22.51 20.00 21.51
CA CYS A 828 -23.96 20.09 21.27
C CYS A 828 -24.55 21.33 21.94
N ARG A 829 -24.21 21.61 23.19
CA ARG A 829 -24.72 22.79 23.94
C ARG A 829 -24.23 24.09 23.30
N SER A 830 -22.99 24.15 22.83
CA SER A 830 -22.45 25.31 22.15
C SER A 830 -23.14 25.57 20.82
N LEU A 831 -23.39 24.54 20.04
CA LEU A 831 -24.14 24.63 18.78
C LEU A 831 -25.59 25.11 18.99
N ILE A 832 -26.27 24.65 20.06
CA ILE A 832 -27.60 25.13 20.40
C ILE A 832 -27.57 26.61 20.80
N LYS A 833 -26.62 27.04 21.65
CA LYS A 833 -26.45 28.46 22.00
C LYS A 833 -26.18 29.36 20.80
N MET A 834 -25.59 28.80 19.74
CA MET A 834 -25.40 29.49 18.45
C MET A 834 -26.63 29.39 17.52
N GLY A 835 -27.73 28.79 17.94
CA GLY A 835 -28.95 28.62 17.12
C GLY A 835 -28.85 27.49 16.07
N LYS A 836 -27.78 26.66 16.12
CA LYS A 836 -27.46 25.62 15.12
C LYS A 836 -27.97 24.24 15.54
N ASN A 837 -29.28 24.15 15.83
CA ASN A 837 -29.92 22.94 16.38
C ASN A 837 -29.72 21.68 15.48
N GLY A 838 -29.82 21.86 14.16
CA GLY A 838 -29.62 20.77 13.20
C GLY A 838 -28.18 20.17 13.27
N LEU A 839 -27.17 21.03 13.40
CA LEU A 839 -25.78 20.58 13.54
C LEU A 839 -25.53 19.91 14.89
N ALA A 840 -26.14 20.36 15.96
CA ALA A 840 -26.07 19.72 17.27
C ALA A 840 -26.64 18.28 17.21
N LYS A 841 -27.80 18.10 16.56
CA LYS A 841 -28.39 16.78 16.35
C LYS A 841 -27.52 15.87 15.48
N ALA A 842 -26.91 16.42 14.42
CA ALA A 842 -26.01 15.68 13.55
C ALA A 842 -24.74 15.23 14.29
N ALA A 843 -24.12 16.11 15.10
CA ALA A 843 -22.96 15.78 15.93
C ALA A 843 -23.27 14.64 16.92
N TYR A 844 -24.42 14.70 17.60
CA TYR A 844 -24.87 13.63 18.48
C TYR A 844 -25.07 12.30 17.73
N ASN A 845 -25.76 12.32 16.59
CA ASN A 845 -26.03 11.10 15.81
C ASN A 845 -24.72 10.46 15.30
N SER A 846 -23.75 11.29 14.87
CA SER A 846 -22.43 10.80 14.43
C SER A 846 -21.67 10.12 15.58
N PHE A 847 -21.64 10.76 16.74
CA PHE A 847 -21.00 10.21 17.95
C PHE A 847 -21.68 8.91 18.41
N ALA A 848 -23.01 8.89 18.51
CA ALA A 848 -23.77 7.71 18.91
C ALA A 848 -23.55 6.53 17.95
N LYS A 849 -23.43 6.81 16.65
CA LYS A 849 -23.09 5.81 15.63
C LYS A 849 -21.66 5.27 15.83
N GLN A 850 -20.67 6.14 16.07
CA GLN A 850 -19.28 5.72 16.35
C GLN A 850 -19.22 4.88 17.63
N TYR A 851 -19.91 5.32 18.70
CA TYR A 851 -19.99 4.57 19.96
C TYR A 851 -20.59 3.18 19.75
N SER A 852 -21.69 3.07 19.03
CA SER A 852 -22.30 1.77 18.74
C SER A 852 -21.41 0.86 17.86
N THR A 853 -20.64 1.46 16.96
CA THR A 853 -19.71 0.72 16.10
C THR A 853 -18.54 0.13 16.90
N LEU A 854 -18.05 0.86 17.91
CA LEU A 854 -16.88 0.45 18.71
C LEU A 854 -17.27 -0.49 19.85
N PHE A 855 -18.40 -0.25 20.53
CA PHE A 855 -18.81 -1.02 21.72
C PHE A 855 -19.94 -2.02 21.46
N GLY A 856 -20.55 -2.04 20.27
CA GLY A 856 -21.66 -2.94 19.95
C GLY A 856 -22.97 -2.65 20.69
N THR A 857 -23.06 -1.54 21.44
CA THR A 857 -24.23 -1.12 22.21
C THR A 857 -24.62 0.29 21.85
N ASN A 858 -25.90 0.63 21.99
CA ASN A 858 -26.36 1.99 21.79
C ASN A 858 -25.77 2.95 22.82
N TYR A 859 -25.49 4.19 22.39
CA TYR A 859 -25.05 5.23 23.31
C TYR A 859 -26.12 5.51 24.37
N TYR A 860 -25.73 5.57 25.64
CA TYR A 860 -26.64 5.54 26.77
C TYR A 860 -27.35 6.86 27.08
N TYR A 861 -26.86 8.01 26.62
CA TYR A 861 -27.56 9.27 26.75
C TYR A 861 -28.38 9.62 25.51
N THR A 862 -29.62 10.08 25.68
CA THR A 862 -30.43 10.65 24.58
C THR A 862 -29.95 12.07 24.26
N PHE A 863 -30.27 12.55 23.04
CA PHE A 863 -29.95 13.92 22.65
C PHE A 863 -30.45 14.96 23.64
N ASN A 864 -31.68 14.82 24.14
CA ASN A 864 -32.25 15.76 25.11
C ASN A 864 -31.48 15.79 26.44
N GLN A 865 -30.97 14.66 26.89
CA GLN A 865 -30.14 14.58 28.10
C GLN A 865 -28.74 15.19 27.90
N ILE A 866 -28.23 15.21 26.66
CA ILE A 866 -26.91 15.81 26.33
C ILE A 866 -27.00 17.33 26.33
N VAL A 867 -28.15 17.88 25.86
CA VAL A 867 -28.31 19.33 25.68
C VAL A 867 -28.91 20.03 26.90
N SER A 868 -29.69 19.29 27.74
CA SER A 868 -30.11 19.80 29.04
C SER A 868 -28.91 20.01 29.98
#